data_05a482a69c0965ab197ab23a1fa4fdfd
#
_entry.id   05a482a69c0965ab197ab23a1fa4fdfd
#
_cell.length_a   1.000
_cell.length_b   1.000
_cell.length_c   1.000
_cell.angle_alpha   90.00
_cell.angle_beta   90.00
_cell.angle_gamma   90.00
#
_symmetry.space_group_name_H-M   'P 1'
#
loop_
_entity.id
_entity.type
_entity.pdbx_description
1 polymer ?
#
loop_
_entity_poly.entity_id
_entity_poly.type
_entity_poly.pdbx_seq_one_letter_code
_entity_poly.pdbx_strand_id
1 'polypeptide(L)'
;RDKLVTGVQTCALPISRPALTLPASALREPTWRGIVDYAFLCERDTWRRMDAKDELSPLLHDRPATPGGAPYWSALARLTAVERTLKQFDDLIARLAAQGLDVSGERRELAALRERAQAEGDSDALYLAARHAKRQLFFRDPRLAPAANVLFTKRHPLHPSHNYSEHMDGQPVSGGGICVLHVPRDADGRLDPAHAEVETLFDGSAGVARHPVADFDGQTVFFAYRPEKPEVDGWSSYWHLWSVRTDGGGARRLTEGPFHDMDPVPLPDGDLGFISTRCVTRFLCWQPQAYVLYRMKRDGSDIRRLSFANLSEWDPAMTRDGRILWTRSEYQDKGADFGHTLWSIRPDGTHPELVFGNNTPYCYGHAREVPDSQELVCTLISHGDHQGPIALIDRSKGLYETDALTSITPDTRPQYQMDRTHQETFRFPEPISRDHFLVSHSPGPRPHWGIYLIDRYGNRELLYLDPAISCKKPTPLQARPRPPRLPEAPDPALAAQGLGQFTVQDVYEGLGTAVPRGRAKYLQVSQEVPPFLERMSCGEYRSTHPPFTDFYATPVHKVKGLAHEIVTKTRNALGAHAFRQGSAVANSNGTLTVTERGGWPSYVAKAVLGTVPVADDGSVNFTAPAGKVLYFQLLDADRNELQRMRSVIQLQPGERRSCAGCHEDRLQLPATKQTTLALTAPACALEPPPWGAQPFSFERVVQPTLDRRCVSCHDGAKKERLDLRGTLDADLVPASYRALVSGGWVHYFDWIYGARPFKAEPMTFGTLRSRLFEALAKPQHKDVKLSAEERRTLTAWIDLNCPLWPDYIYRPERAAARPSSLCPTAKP
;
A
#
# COMPACT_ATOMS: atom_id res chain seq x y z
N ARG A 1 7.52 -2.51 -37.10
CA ARG A 1 6.46 -3.05 -36.20
C ARG A 1 7.02 -3.46 -34.82
N ASP A 2 8.28 -3.86 -34.75
CA ASP A 2 8.90 -4.39 -33.53
C ASP A 2 9.47 -3.31 -32.59
N LYS A 3 9.62 -2.07 -33.04
CA LYS A 3 10.14 -0.98 -32.21
C LYS A 3 9.09 -0.35 -31.25
N LEU A 4 7.81 -0.61 -31.45
CA LEU A 4 6.73 -0.07 -30.62
C LEU A 4 6.36 -1.00 -29.44
N VAL A 5 6.78 -2.24 -29.47
CA VAL A 5 6.65 -3.20 -28.35
C VAL A 5 7.68 -2.90 -27.25
N THR A 6 8.77 -2.22 -27.58
CA THR A 6 9.84 -1.89 -26.64
C THR A 6 9.46 -0.83 -25.59
N GLY A 7 8.45 -0.01 -25.83
CA GLY A 7 7.97 0.99 -24.85
C GLY A 7 7.20 0.37 -23.67
N VAL A 8 6.45 -0.70 -23.90
CA VAL A 8 5.79 -1.49 -22.83
C VAL A 8 6.79 -2.38 -22.11
N GLN A 9 7.80 -2.84 -22.83
CA GLN A 9 8.88 -3.62 -22.27
C GLN A 9 9.80 -2.82 -21.35
N THR A 10 9.80 -1.48 -21.37
CA THR A 10 10.60 -0.71 -20.41
C THR A 10 10.09 -0.78 -18.97
N CYS A 11 8.82 -1.09 -18.76
CA CYS A 11 8.34 -1.53 -17.44
C CYS A 11 8.54 -3.03 -17.21
N ALA A 12 8.78 -3.80 -18.25
CA ALA A 12 8.84 -5.26 -18.28
C ALA A 12 10.07 -5.81 -19.02
N LEU A 13 11.11 -5.00 -19.21
CA LEU A 13 12.34 -5.55 -19.79
C LEU A 13 12.86 -6.65 -18.86
N PRO A 14 13.03 -7.87 -19.35
CA PRO A 14 13.81 -8.85 -18.64
C PRO A 14 15.19 -8.23 -18.46
N ILE A 15 15.48 -7.80 -17.25
CA ILE A 15 16.85 -7.47 -16.88
C ILE A 15 17.54 -8.82 -16.79
N SER A 16 18.09 -9.28 -17.90
CA SER A 16 19.14 -10.30 -17.88
C SER A 16 20.37 -9.68 -17.21
N ARG A 17 20.27 -9.41 -15.93
CA ARG A 17 21.40 -9.03 -15.11
C ARG A 17 22.04 -10.31 -14.66
N PRO A 18 23.32 -10.51 -14.92
CA PRO A 18 24.04 -11.66 -14.42
C PRO A 18 23.85 -11.74 -12.90
N ALA A 19 23.77 -12.94 -12.36
CA ALA A 19 23.74 -13.20 -10.91
C ALA A 19 24.85 -12.43 -10.18
N LEU A 20 24.68 -12.18 -8.89
CA LEU A 20 25.66 -11.52 -8.05
C LEU A 20 27.02 -12.16 -8.33
N THR A 21 27.89 -11.49 -9.01
CA THR A 21 29.30 -11.85 -8.98
C THR A 21 29.86 -11.23 -7.73
N LEU A 22 29.87 -12.01 -6.65
CA LEU A 22 30.94 -11.87 -5.66
C LEU A 22 32.23 -11.71 -6.47
N PRO A 23 33.22 -10.92 -6.02
CA PRO A 23 34.50 -10.87 -6.70
C PRO A 23 34.95 -12.30 -6.98
N ALA A 24 35.51 -12.56 -8.16
CA ALA A 24 35.86 -13.92 -8.59
C ALA A 24 36.70 -14.69 -7.54
N SER A 25 37.38 -13.99 -6.65
CA SER A 25 38.06 -14.54 -5.47
C SER A 25 37.11 -15.03 -4.36
N ALA A 26 35.93 -14.44 -4.20
CA ALA A 26 34.94 -14.86 -3.20
C ALA A 26 33.99 -15.96 -3.71
N LEU A 27 33.99 -16.24 -5.05
CA LEU A 27 33.16 -17.26 -5.68
C LEU A 27 33.84 -18.60 -5.85
N ARG A 28 35.20 -18.70 -5.72
CA ARG A 28 35.91 -19.97 -5.94
C ARG A 28 35.75 -20.97 -4.81
N GLU A 29 35.56 -20.50 -3.61
CA GLU A 29 35.11 -21.18 -2.39
C GLU A 29 34.76 -20.09 -1.37
N PRO A 30 33.52 -19.66 -1.24
CA PRO A 30 33.20 -18.56 -0.35
C PRO A 30 33.35 -19.01 1.10
N THR A 31 34.40 -18.58 1.74
CA THR A 31 34.51 -18.72 3.19
C THR A 31 33.50 -17.78 3.83
N TRP A 32 32.96 -18.16 5.00
CA TRP A 32 32.06 -17.29 5.76
C TRP A 32 32.68 -15.91 6.00
N ARG A 33 33.95 -15.85 6.32
CA ARG A 33 34.71 -14.61 6.51
C ARG A 33 34.66 -13.73 5.26
N GLY A 34 34.88 -14.29 4.08
CA GLY A 34 34.86 -13.53 2.84
C GLY A 34 33.49 -12.99 2.49
N ILE A 35 32.40 -13.71 2.82
CA ILE A 35 31.01 -13.25 2.66
C ILE A 35 30.73 -12.06 3.59
N VAL A 36 31.18 -12.14 4.84
CA VAL A 36 31.00 -11.05 5.82
C VAL A 36 31.81 -9.81 5.41
N ASP A 37 33.07 -9.99 4.99
CA ASP A 37 33.91 -8.89 4.51
C ASP A 37 33.28 -8.19 3.28
N TYR A 38 32.71 -8.96 2.34
CA TYR A 38 31.99 -8.40 1.21
C TYR A 38 30.78 -7.56 1.64
N ALA A 39 29.99 -8.04 2.59
CA ALA A 39 28.83 -7.29 3.10
C ALA A 39 29.29 -5.95 3.74
N PHE A 40 30.38 -5.94 4.49
CA PHE A 40 30.94 -4.75 5.09
C PHE A 40 31.44 -3.74 4.05
N LEU A 41 32.10 -4.22 3.00
CA LEU A 41 32.57 -3.36 1.92
C LEU A 41 31.41 -2.75 1.11
N CYS A 42 30.34 -3.50 0.90
CA CYS A 42 29.13 -2.97 0.28
C CYS A 42 28.50 -1.84 1.12
N GLU A 43 28.37 -2.03 2.43
CA GLU A 43 27.89 -1.00 3.35
C GLU A 43 28.77 0.25 3.31
N ARG A 44 30.09 0.09 3.39
CA ARG A 44 31.02 1.21 3.25
C ARG A 44 30.83 1.99 1.97
N ASP A 45 30.70 1.29 0.84
CA ASP A 45 30.58 1.93 -0.47
C ASP A 45 29.22 2.62 -0.63
N THR A 46 28.18 2.16 0.05
CA THR A 46 26.89 2.82 0.09
C THR A 46 26.99 4.16 0.83
N TRP A 47 27.63 4.19 1.98
CA TRP A 47 27.89 5.43 2.73
C TRP A 47 28.77 6.42 1.95
N ARG A 48 29.83 5.95 1.30
CA ARG A 48 30.70 6.79 0.45
C ARG A 48 29.93 7.44 -0.72
N ARG A 49 28.98 6.73 -1.29
CA ARG A 49 28.11 7.31 -2.35
C ARG A 49 27.17 8.38 -1.82
N MET A 50 26.75 8.27 -0.57
CA MET A 50 25.94 9.30 0.08
C MET A 50 26.77 10.56 0.32
N ASP A 51 27.95 10.42 0.86
CA ASP A 51 28.86 11.54 1.15
C ASP A 51 29.15 12.38 -0.12
N ALA A 52 29.35 11.70 -1.25
CA ALA A 52 29.67 12.35 -2.51
C ALA A 52 28.52 13.20 -3.10
N LYS A 53 27.28 13.01 -2.63
CA LYS A 53 26.10 13.67 -3.19
C LYS A 53 25.48 14.72 -2.27
N ASP A 54 26.02 14.95 -1.09
CA ASP A 54 25.44 15.83 -0.07
C ASP A 54 23.97 15.52 0.28
N GLU A 55 23.57 14.29 0.04
CA GLU A 55 22.20 13.84 0.08
C GLU A 55 21.97 12.78 1.15
N LEU A 56 21.90 13.19 2.40
CA LEU A 56 21.16 12.40 3.38
C LEU A 56 19.72 12.23 2.87
N SER A 57 19.16 11.04 3.05
CA SER A 57 17.76 10.82 2.68
C SER A 57 16.88 11.92 3.29
N PRO A 58 15.97 12.56 2.54
CA PRO A 58 15.03 13.53 3.08
C PRO A 58 14.12 12.97 4.19
N LEU A 59 14.19 11.66 4.44
CA LEU A 59 13.57 10.94 5.57
C LEU A 59 14.36 11.03 6.87
N LEU A 60 15.56 11.59 6.83
CA LEU A 60 16.34 11.88 8.03
C LEU A 60 15.79 13.12 8.71
N HIS A 61 14.72 12.92 9.42
CA HIS A 61 14.53 13.74 10.60
C HIS A 61 15.61 13.34 11.57
N ASP A 62 16.60 14.20 11.66
CA ASP A 62 17.74 14.08 12.57
C ASP A 62 17.24 14.18 14.01
N ARG A 63 16.56 13.13 14.45
CA ARG A 63 16.14 13.02 15.83
C ARG A 63 17.33 12.58 16.65
N PRO A 64 17.53 13.17 17.81
CA PRO A 64 18.53 12.66 18.72
C PRO A 64 18.20 11.20 19.03
N ALA A 65 19.11 10.30 18.70
CA ALA A 65 19.03 8.89 19.12
C ALA A 65 19.10 8.76 20.65
N THR A 66 19.52 9.83 21.32
CA THR A 66 19.57 9.96 22.77
C THR A 66 18.85 11.23 23.23
N PRO A 67 18.12 11.20 24.35
CA PRO A 67 17.54 12.40 24.92
C PRO A 67 18.58 13.51 25.09
N GLY A 68 18.35 14.66 24.46
CA GLY A 68 19.25 15.81 24.48
C GLY A 68 20.44 15.75 23.52
N GLY A 69 20.51 14.74 22.63
CA GLY A 69 21.62 14.57 21.69
C GLY A 69 21.53 15.43 20.43
N ALA A 70 22.67 15.75 19.87
CA ALA A 70 22.83 16.29 18.54
C ALA A 70 22.32 15.29 17.47
N PRO A 71 22.04 15.77 16.25
CA PRO A 71 21.62 14.93 15.13
C PRO A 71 22.58 13.75 14.91
N TYR A 72 22.12 12.56 15.23
CA TYR A 72 22.98 11.36 15.26
C TYR A 72 23.46 10.96 13.86
N TRP A 73 22.52 10.90 12.91
CA TRP A 73 22.82 10.43 11.57
C TRP A 73 23.64 11.43 10.76
N SER A 74 23.35 12.72 10.87
CA SER A 74 24.14 13.77 10.23
C SER A 74 25.57 13.81 10.80
N ALA A 75 25.74 13.50 12.07
CA ALA A 75 27.07 13.39 12.66
C ALA A 75 27.83 12.18 12.09
N LEU A 76 27.18 11.01 11.99
CA LEU A 76 27.78 9.81 11.41
C LEU A 76 28.13 9.97 9.92
N ALA A 77 27.29 10.66 9.16
CA ALA A 77 27.48 10.86 7.73
C ALA A 77 28.74 11.69 7.39
N ARG A 78 29.20 12.52 8.33
CA ARG A 78 30.39 13.36 8.14
C ARG A 78 31.72 12.63 8.46
N LEU A 79 31.63 11.43 9.00
CA LEU A 79 32.79 10.64 9.40
C LEU A 79 33.25 9.75 8.26
N THR A 80 34.56 9.51 8.19
CA THR A 80 35.12 8.46 7.32
C THR A 80 34.56 7.08 7.71
N ALA A 81 34.75 6.09 6.88
CA ALA A 81 34.25 4.75 7.17
C ALA A 81 34.82 4.15 8.45
N VAL A 82 36.10 4.36 8.69
CA VAL A 82 36.77 3.93 9.92
C VAL A 82 36.25 4.70 11.13
N GLU A 83 36.21 6.03 11.08
CA GLU A 83 35.74 6.87 12.19
C GLU A 83 34.29 6.55 12.56
N ARG A 84 33.44 6.39 11.57
CA ARG A 84 32.03 5.98 11.75
C ARG A 84 31.91 4.64 12.48
N THR A 85 32.71 3.66 12.06
CA THR A 85 32.69 2.34 12.66
C THR A 85 33.19 2.40 14.11
N LEU A 86 34.30 3.14 14.38
CA LEU A 86 34.84 3.32 15.73
C LEU A 86 33.84 4.07 16.64
N LYS A 87 33.13 5.07 16.11
CA LYS A 87 32.06 5.76 16.85
C LYS A 87 30.92 4.82 17.21
N GLN A 88 30.42 4.04 16.23
CA GLN A 88 29.38 3.06 16.47
C GLN A 88 29.80 1.96 17.44
N PHE A 89 31.11 1.56 17.42
CA PHE A 89 31.67 0.60 18.36
C PHE A 89 31.70 1.16 19.78
N ASP A 90 32.12 2.41 19.95
CA ASP A 90 32.11 3.11 21.24
C ASP A 90 30.70 3.23 21.82
N ASP A 91 29.74 3.64 20.99
CA ASP A 91 28.34 3.75 21.38
C ASP A 91 27.74 2.39 21.77
N LEU A 92 28.11 1.32 21.08
CA LEU A 92 27.69 -0.04 21.41
C LEU A 92 28.31 -0.50 22.75
N ILE A 93 29.61 -0.25 22.99
CA ILE A 93 30.28 -0.49 24.26
C ILE A 93 29.55 0.22 25.40
N ALA A 94 29.23 1.51 25.21
CA ALA A 94 28.52 2.29 26.23
C ALA A 94 27.15 1.71 26.57
N ARG A 95 26.38 1.33 25.54
CA ARG A 95 25.02 0.76 25.72
C ARG A 95 25.07 -0.60 26.44
N LEU A 96 25.98 -1.48 26.05
CA LEU A 96 26.05 -2.82 26.65
C LEU A 96 26.64 -2.77 28.07
N ALA A 97 27.58 -1.87 28.33
CA ALA A 97 28.07 -1.61 29.69
C ALA A 97 26.94 -1.11 30.62
N ALA A 98 26.07 -0.23 30.12
CA ALA A 98 24.90 0.26 30.87
C ALA A 98 23.87 -0.86 31.18
N GLN A 99 23.94 -1.98 30.46
CA GLN A 99 23.12 -3.19 30.70
C GLN A 99 23.85 -4.20 31.62
N GLY A 100 25.04 -3.87 32.11
CA GLY A 100 25.83 -4.70 33.03
C GLY A 100 26.74 -5.69 32.33
N LEU A 101 26.97 -5.64 31.01
CA LEU A 101 28.00 -6.45 30.36
C LEU A 101 29.40 -5.95 30.72
N ASP A 102 30.30 -6.89 31.00
CA ASP A 102 31.72 -6.59 31.04
C ASP A 102 32.25 -6.37 29.62
N VAL A 103 32.66 -5.15 29.32
CA VAL A 103 33.20 -4.69 28.03
C VAL A 103 34.63 -4.16 28.17
N SER A 104 35.34 -4.57 29.21
CA SER A 104 36.71 -4.10 29.49
C SER A 104 37.69 -4.52 28.37
N GLY A 105 37.50 -5.68 27.77
CA GLY A 105 38.26 -6.14 26.62
C GLY A 105 38.06 -5.26 25.39
N GLU A 106 36.81 -5.01 25.06
CA GLU A 106 36.40 -4.21 23.89
C GLU A 106 36.82 -2.73 24.02
N ARG A 107 36.87 -2.20 25.24
CA ARG A 107 37.42 -0.85 25.46
C ARG A 107 38.92 -0.79 25.12
N ARG A 108 39.72 -1.82 25.51
CA ARG A 108 41.15 -1.91 25.13
C ARG A 108 41.29 -2.06 23.61
N GLU A 109 40.49 -2.91 23.00
CA GLU A 109 40.49 -3.11 21.54
C GLU A 109 40.11 -1.83 20.77
N LEU A 110 39.11 -1.10 21.23
CA LEU A 110 38.73 0.19 20.65
C LEU A 110 39.86 1.21 20.76
N ALA A 111 40.58 1.27 21.91
CA ALA A 111 41.73 2.15 22.08
C ALA A 111 42.85 1.83 21.08
N ALA A 112 43.21 0.55 20.93
CA ALA A 112 44.18 0.11 19.96
C ALA A 112 43.80 0.41 18.51
N LEU A 113 42.52 0.24 18.16
CA LEU A 113 42.02 0.59 16.84
C LEU A 113 42.02 2.10 16.57
N ARG A 114 41.81 2.94 17.58
CA ARG A 114 41.94 4.41 17.50
C ARG A 114 43.38 4.84 17.27
N GLU A 115 44.36 4.24 17.97
CA GLU A 115 45.78 4.50 17.72
C GLU A 115 46.18 4.14 16.29
N ARG A 116 45.73 2.98 15.81
CA ARG A 116 45.96 2.58 14.43
C ARG A 116 45.29 3.54 13.43
N ALA A 117 44.11 4.06 13.71
CA ALA A 117 43.42 5.02 12.84
C ALA A 117 44.18 6.34 12.68
N GLN A 118 44.89 6.77 13.74
CA GLN A 118 45.78 7.95 13.69
C GLN A 118 46.99 7.71 12.79
N ALA A 119 47.51 6.48 12.77
CA ALA A 119 48.68 6.10 11.99
C ALA A 119 48.37 5.71 10.53
N GLU A 120 47.32 4.94 10.32
CA GLU A 120 46.96 4.31 9.02
C GLU A 120 45.91 5.09 8.23
N GLY A 121 45.11 5.94 8.88
CA GLY A 121 43.98 6.65 8.28
C GLY A 121 42.81 5.72 7.91
N ASP A 122 42.02 6.10 6.88
CA ASP A 122 40.82 5.36 6.41
C ASP A 122 41.22 4.23 5.45
N SER A 123 41.91 3.18 5.97
CA SER A 123 42.29 2.02 5.16
C SER A 123 41.24 0.90 5.21
N ASP A 124 41.13 0.11 4.13
CA ASP A 124 40.21 -1.04 4.06
C ASP A 124 40.52 -2.09 5.13
N ALA A 125 41.78 -2.32 5.38
CA ALA A 125 42.24 -3.31 6.39
C ALA A 125 41.82 -2.89 7.79
N LEU A 126 41.97 -1.62 8.14
CA LEU A 126 41.53 -1.07 9.42
C LEU A 126 40.01 -1.03 9.55
N TYR A 127 39.32 -0.64 8.47
CA TYR A 127 37.87 -0.68 8.43
C TYR A 127 37.32 -2.09 8.73
N LEU A 128 37.83 -3.11 8.04
CA LEU A 128 37.44 -4.49 8.28
C LEU A 128 37.78 -4.96 9.70
N ALA A 129 38.93 -4.61 10.23
CA ALA A 129 39.32 -4.94 11.61
C ALA A 129 38.31 -4.33 12.61
N ALA A 130 38.00 -3.04 12.47
CA ALA A 130 37.04 -2.35 13.33
C ALA A 130 35.62 -2.93 13.20
N ARG A 131 35.17 -3.27 11.96
CA ARG A 131 33.89 -3.93 11.73
C ARG A 131 33.78 -5.30 12.39
N HIS A 132 34.83 -6.11 12.34
CA HIS A 132 34.86 -7.40 13.02
C HIS A 132 34.83 -7.27 14.54
N ALA A 133 35.61 -6.36 15.12
CA ALA A 133 35.61 -6.07 16.56
C ALA A 133 34.18 -5.66 17.02
N LYS A 134 33.57 -4.71 16.32
CA LYS A 134 32.19 -4.26 16.59
C LYS A 134 31.18 -5.41 16.47
N ARG A 135 31.31 -6.25 15.43
CA ARG A 135 30.44 -7.41 15.21
C ARG A 135 30.55 -8.41 16.37
N GLN A 136 31.73 -8.69 16.88
CA GLN A 136 31.92 -9.62 18.01
C GLN A 136 31.18 -9.13 19.25
N LEU A 137 31.26 -7.84 19.54
CA LEU A 137 30.52 -7.25 20.65
C LEU A 137 29.01 -7.24 20.40
N PHE A 138 28.56 -6.92 19.18
CA PHE A 138 27.14 -6.87 18.85
C PHE A 138 26.43 -8.19 19.17
N PHE A 139 27.04 -9.32 18.83
CA PHE A 139 26.46 -10.64 19.09
C PHE A 139 26.51 -11.09 20.56
N ARG A 140 27.15 -10.32 21.44
CA ARG A 140 27.08 -10.54 22.89
C ARG A 140 25.82 -9.98 23.54
N ASP A 141 25.02 -9.15 22.81
CA ASP A 141 23.80 -8.57 23.36
C ASP A 141 22.79 -9.68 23.71
N PRO A 142 22.38 -9.81 24.99
CA PRO A 142 21.46 -10.88 25.40
C PRO A 142 20.07 -10.73 24.77
N ARG A 143 19.69 -9.53 24.36
CA ARG A 143 18.40 -9.26 23.69
C ARG A 143 18.29 -9.88 22.28
N LEU A 144 19.39 -10.38 21.74
CA LEU A 144 19.43 -11.12 20.47
C LEU A 144 19.04 -12.59 20.62
N ALA A 145 18.68 -13.05 21.84
CA ALA A 145 18.29 -14.45 22.07
C ALA A 145 17.20 -14.99 21.10
N PRO A 146 16.18 -14.19 20.69
CA PRO A 146 15.17 -14.66 19.74
C PRO A 146 15.73 -14.98 18.34
N ALA A 147 16.92 -14.51 18.00
CA ALA A 147 17.56 -14.80 16.72
C ALA A 147 18.35 -16.13 16.71
N ALA A 148 18.30 -16.93 17.78
CA ALA A 148 18.93 -18.25 17.80
C ALA A 148 18.23 -19.26 16.87
N ASN A 149 16.92 -19.13 16.66
CA ASN A 149 16.18 -19.94 15.71
C ASN A 149 15.33 -19.01 14.83
N VAL A 150 15.61 -18.96 13.54
CA VAL A 150 14.96 -18.04 12.60
C VAL A 150 14.26 -18.83 11.52
N LEU A 151 12.93 -18.73 11.49
CA LEU A 151 12.11 -19.21 10.38
C LEU A 151 12.25 -18.27 9.18
N PHE A 152 12.46 -18.81 7.98
CA PHE A 152 12.59 -18.00 6.76
C PHE A 152 12.26 -18.80 5.51
N THR A 153 12.21 -18.15 4.36
CA THR A 153 12.10 -18.82 3.06
C THR A 153 13.36 -18.65 2.24
N LYS A 154 13.80 -19.72 1.60
CA LYS A 154 14.72 -19.69 0.46
C LYS A 154 13.92 -19.63 -0.82
N ARG A 155 14.17 -18.64 -1.67
CA ARG A 155 13.56 -18.55 -3.00
C ARG A 155 14.34 -17.62 -3.92
N HIS A 156 14.27 -17.88 -5.20
CA HIS A 156 14.78 -16.96 -6.19
C HIS A 156 13.95 -15.66 -6.20
N PRO A 157 14.56 -14.52 -6.53
CA PRO A 157 13.80 -13.30 -6.77
C PRO A 157 12.82 -13.53 -7.92
N LEU A 158 11.57 -13.12 -7.74
CA LEU A 158 10.63 -12.99 -8.85
C LEU A 158 11.10 -11.83 -9.75
N HIS A 159 10.84 -11.91 -11.04
CA HIS A 159 11.05 -10.80 -11.97
C HIS A 159 9.76 -9.97 -12.06
N PRO A 160 9.53 -9.02 -11.13
CA PRO A 160 8.31 -8.26 -11.13
C PRO A 160 8.32 -7.26 -12.28
N SER A 161 7.20 -7.14 -12.95
CA SER A 161 6.93 -6.03 -13.87
C SER A 161 6.44 -4.80 -13.12
N HIS A 162 5.87 -4.99 -11.93
CA HIS A 162 5.26 -4.00 -11.07
C HIS A 162 5.26 -4.48 -9.60
N ASN A 163 4.99 -3.58 -8.60
CA ASN A 163 4.92 -3.96 -7.19
C ASN A 163 3.93 -5.11 -6.91
N TYR A 164 2.83 -5.16 -7.64
CA TYR A 164 1.83 -6.22 -7.51
C TYR A 164 2.25 -7.53 -8.15
N SER A 165 3.15 -7.48 -9.11
CA SER A 165 3.66 -8.64 -9.85
C SER A 165 4.42 -9.61 -8.96
N GLU A 166 5.04 -9.12 -7.90
CA GLU A 166 5.71 -9.99 -6.94
C GLU A 166 4.72 -10.97 -6.28
N HIS A 167 3.45 -10.58 -6.20
CA HIS A 167 2.43 -11.43 -5.61
C HIS A 167 1.85 -12.43 -6.59
N MET A 168 1.61 -12.05 -7.84
CA MET A 168 0.78 -12.85 -8.73
C MET A 168 1.38 -13.14 -10.11
N ASP A 169 1.72 -12.11 -10.88
CA ASP A 169 2.08 -12.25 -12.30
C ASP A 169 3.60 -12.29 -12.55
N GLY A 170 4.41 -12.22 -11.52
CA GLY A 170 5.83 -12.47 -11.63
C GLY A 170 6.11 -13.92 -12.01
N GLN A 171 7.02 -14.14 -12.95
CA GLN A 171 7.43 -15.47 -13.33
C GLN A 171 8.12 -16.18 -12.15
N PRO A 172 7.58 -17.29 -11.65
CA PRO A 172 8.25 -18.05 -10.60
C PRO A 172 9.50 -18.73 -11.16
N VAL A 173 10.59 -18.63 -10.43
CA VAL A 173 11.78 -19.47 -10.64
C VAL A 173 11.78 -20.46 -9.50
N SER A 174 11.62 -21.74 -9.84
CA SER A 174 11.52 -22.82 -8.84
C SER A 174 12.80 -22.98 -8.05
N GLY A 175 12.67 -23.39 -6.80
CA GLY A 175 13.79 -23.66 -5.90
C GLY A 175 13.56 -23.17 -4.49
N GLY A 176 14.34 -23.71 -3.56
CA GLY A 176 14.33 -23.37 -2.15
C GLY A 176 13.20 -24.06 -1.36
N GLY A 177 12.62 -23.37 -0.41
CA GLY A 177 11.60 -23.92 0.49
C GLY A 177 11.43 -23.09 1.75
N ILE A 178 10.77 -23.69 2.75
CA ILE A 178 10.63 -23.12 4.09
C ILE A 178 11.70 -23.74 4.99
N CYS A 179 12.49 -22.90 5.63
CA CYS A 179 13.67 -23.29 6.38
C CYS A 179 13.69 -22.66 7.78
N VAL A 180 14.45 -23.29 8.66
CA VAL A 180 14.86 -22.73 9.96
C VAL A 180 16.39 -22.59 9.97
N LEU A 181 16.86 -21.44 10.38
CA LEU A 181 18.27 -21.18 10.67
C LEU A 181 18.50 -21.36 12.17
N HIS A 182 19.37 -22.30 12.52
CA HIS A 182 19.82 -22.51 13.88
C HIS A 182 21.16 -21.83 14.08
N VAL A 183 21.21 -20.81 14.91
CA VAL A 183 22.44 -20.06 15.22
C VAL A 183 22.90 -20.45 16.62
N PRO A 184 23.97 -21.22 16.76
CA PRO A 184 24.47 -21.63 18.06
C PRO A 184 25.03 -20.42 18.83
N ARG A 185 25.28 -20.64 20.11
CA ARG A 185 26.08 -19.72 20.92
C ARG A 185 27.47 -20.34 21.19
N ASP A 186 28.47 -19.51 21.13
CA ASP A 186 29.83 -19.92 21.49
C ASP A 186 30.03 -20.03 23.02
N ALA A 187 31.25 -20.38 23.43
CA ALA A 187 31.60 -20.54 24.84
C ALA A 187 31.42 -19.24 25.66
N ASP A 188 31.49 -18.08 25.03
CA ASP A 188 31.29 -16.76 25.64
C ASP A 188 29.82 -16.31 25.62
N GLY A 189 28.91 -17.16 25.14
CA GLY A 189 27.49 -16.90 25.07
C GLY A 189 27.07 -15.97 23.90
N ARG A 190 27.96 -15.68 22.96
CA ARG A 190 27.66 -14.90 21.73
C ARG A 190 26.92 -15.75 20.71
N LEU A 191 26.04 -15.16 19.96
CA LEU A 191 25.54 -15.79 18.74
C LEU A 191 26.70 -16.04 17.76
N ASP A 192 26.77 -17.25 17.22
CA ASP A 192 27.85 -17.68 16.31
C ASP A 192 27.31 -18.02 14.90
N PRO A 193 27.08 -17.02 14.05
CA PRO A 193 26.59 -17.23 12.70
C PRO A 193 27.58 -18.00 11.80
N ALA A 194 28.85 -18.13 12.18
CA ALA A 194 29.81 -18.89 11.41
C ALA A 194 29.53 -20.40 11.44
N HIS A 195 28.88 -20.88 12.49
CA HIS A 195 28.48 -22.27 12.69
C HIS A 195 26.97 -22.48 12.63
N ALA A 196 26.26 -21.53 11.99
CA ALA A 196 24.81 -21.66 11.82
C ALA A 196 24.47 -22.79 10.84
N GLU A 197 23.42 -23.54 11.20
CA GLU A 197 22.89 -24.65 10.37
C GLU A 197 21.49 -24.32 9.86
N VAL A 198 21.17 -24.85 8.67
CA VAL A 198 19.86 -24.65 8.04
C VAL A 198 19.13 -25.97 7.95
N GLU A 199 17.98 -26.05 8.59
CA GLU A 199 17.02 -27.14 8.49
C GLU A 199 15.93 -26.77 7.47
N THR A 200 15.56 -27.71 6.59
CA THR A 200 14.47 -27.53 5.63
C THR A 200 13.20 -28.21 6.16
N LEU A 201 12.19 -27.40 6.49
CA LEU A 201 10.88 -27.90 6.96
C LEU A 201 10.00 -28.34 5.79
N PHE A 202 10.10 -27.65 4.66
CA PHE A 202 9.33 -27.94 3.45
C PHE A 202 10.20 -27.70 2.22
N ASP A 203 10.38 -28.77 1.44
CA ASP A 203 11.06 -28.69 0.15
C ASP A 203 10.14 -28.07 -0.90
N GLY A 204 10.48 -26.86 -1.32
CA GLY A 204 9.77 -26.10 -2.35
C GLY A 204 10.41 -26.17 -3.73
N SER A 205 11.34 -27.10 -3.97
CA SER A 205 12.15 -27.19 -5.21
C SER A 205 11.33 -27.29 -6.49
N ALA A 206 10.12 -27.89 -6.45
CA ALA A 206 9.20 -27.99 -7.59
C ALA A 206 8.32 -26.72 -7.80
N GLY A 207 8.60 -25.63 -7.10
CA GLY A 207 7.85 -24.38 -7.21
C GLY A 207 8.48 -23.29 -6.36
N VAL A 208 7.66 -22.43 -5.78
CA VAL A 208 8.10 -21.34 -4.91
C VAL A 208 7.29 -21.35 -3.63
N ALA A 209 7.97 -21.40 -2.48
CA ALA A 209 7.36 -21.20 -1.17
C ALA A 209 7.63 -19.78 -0.67
N ARG A 210 6.68 -19.16 0.06
CA ARG A 210 6.83 -17.79 0.55
C ARG A 210 6.05 -17.51 1.82
N HIS A 211 6.46 -16.46 2.52
CA HIS A 211 5.79 -15.85 3.65
C HIS A 211 5.43 -16.82 4.79
N PRO A 212 6.42 -17.59 5.31
CA PRO A 212 6.17 -18.44 6.45
C PRO A 212 5.84 -17.63 7.69
N VAL A 213 4.94 -18.17 8.49
CA VAL A 213 4.59 -17.67 9.82
C VAL A 213 4.33 -18.83 10.76
N ALA A 214 4.91 -18.81 11.97
CA ALA A 214 4.64 -19.80 12.98
C ALA A 214 3.35 -19.44 13.76
N ASP A 215 2.60 -20.47 14.18
CA ASP A 215 1.52 -20.32 15.15
C ASP A 215 2.07 -19.80 16.49
N PHE A 216 1.19 -19.40 17.39
CA PHE A 216 1.56 -18.83 18.69
C PHE A 216 2.30 -19.82 19.61
N ASP A 217 2.06 -21.11 19.45
CA ASP A 217 2.78 -22.16 20.18
C ASP A 217 4.15 -22.52 19.56
N GLY A 218 4.45 -21.99 18.37
CA GLY A 218 5.69 -22.29 17.64
C GLY A 218 5.78 -23.70 17.06
N GLN A 219 4.68 -24.48 17.03
CA GLN A 219 4.70 -25.89 16.58
C GLN A 219 4.27 -26.11 15.14
N THR A 220 3.53 -25.15 14.56
CA THR A 220 3.03 -25.23 13.19
C THR A 220 3.43 -23.99 12.42
N VAL A 221 3.88 -24.19 11.19
CA VAL A 221 4.22 -23.10 10.25
C VAL A 221 3.20 -23.10 9.12
N PHE A 222 2.63 -21.93 8.86
CA PHE A 222 1.76 -21.67 7.70
C PHE A 222 2.54 -20.86 6.66
N PHE A 223 2.32 -21.17 5.39
CA PHE A 223 3.01 -20.48 4.28
C PHE A 223 2.20 -20.60 3.00
N ALA A 224 2.57 -19.81 1.97
CA ALA A 224 2.02 -19.96 0.64
C ALA A 224 2.99 -20.71 -0.27
N TYR A 225 2.47 -21.63 -1.10
CA TYR A 225 3.23 -22.36 -2.09
C TYR A 225 2.55 -22.31 -3.45
N ARG A 226 3.33 -22.08 -4.50
CA ARG A 226 2.90 -22.07 -5.91
C ARG A 226 3.77 -23.04 -6.68
N PRO A 227 3.21 -24.14 -7.22
CA PRO A 227 3.97 -25.07 -8.06
C PRO A 227 4.38 -24.38 -9.37
N GLU A 228 5.48 -24.81 -9.96
CA GLU A 228 5.93 -24.30 -11.26
C GLU A 228 4.97 -24.68 -12.39
N LYS A 229 4.49 -25.92 -12.36
CA LYS A 229 3.53 -26.44 -13.34
C LYS A 229 2.11 -26.32 -12.78
N PRO A 230 1.11 -26.01 -13.64
CA PRO A 230 -0.29 -26.06 -13.24
C PRO A 230 -0.66 -27.47 -12.75
N GLU A 231 -1.50 -27.54 -11.72
CA GLU A 231 -2.01 -28.82 -11.21
C GLU A 231 -3.08 -29.43 -12.11
N VAL A 232 -3.73 -28.60 -12.92
CA VAL A 232 -4.76 -28.99 -13.88
C VAL A 232 -4.37 -28.43 -15.25
N ASP A 233 -4.40 -29.27 -16.27
CA ASP A 233 -4.07 -28.87 -17.64
C ASP A 233 -4.94 -27.70 -18.10
N GLY A 234 -4.29 -26.69 -18.68
CA GLY A 234 -4.92 -25.45 -19.14
C GLY A 234 -5.19 -24.42 -18.07
N TRP A 235 -4.83 -24.65 -16.81
CA TRP A 235 -4.98 -23.70 -15.73
C TRP A 235 -3.66 -23.01 -15.42
N SER A 236 -3.76 -21.77 -14.90
CA SER A 236 -2.60 -21.08 -14.34
C SER A 236 -2.20 -21.72 -13.01
N SER A 237 -0.93 -21.66 -12.68
CA SER A 237 -0.45 -22.02 -11.35
C SER A 237 -0.83 -20.97 -10.33
N TYR A 238 -1.41 -21.37 -9.19
CA TYR A 238 -1.89 -20.47 -8.14
C TYR A 238 -1.11 -20.64 -6.84
N TRP A 239 -1.04 -19.57 -6.05
CA TRP A 239 -0.62 -19.64 -4.67
C TRP A 239 -1.72 -20.29 -3.82
N HIS A 240 -1.34 -21.28 -3.03
CA HIS A 240 -2.23 -21.88 -2.05
C HIS A 240 -1.57 -21.90 -0.68
N LEU A 241 -2.38 -21.84 0.36
CA LEU A 241 -1.91 -21.94 1.72
C LEU A 241 -1.63 -23.40 2.10
N TRP A 242 -0.54 -23.59 2.81
CA TRP A 242 -0.06 -24.87 3.31
C TRP A 242 0.28 -24.74 4.79
N SER A 243 0.34 -25.87 5.47
CA SER A 243 0.90 -25.97 6.82
C SER A 243 1.90 -27.09 6.90
N VAL A 244 2.90 -26.96 7.76
CA VAL A 244 3.89 -27.97 8.11
C VAL A 244 4.20 -27.84 9.60
N ARG A 245 4.51 -28.95 10.28
CA ARG A 245 5.01 -28.86 11.66
C ARG A 245 6.47 -28.45 11.68
N THR A 246 6.91 -27.90 12.80
CA THR A 246 8.32 -27.47 13.00
C THR A 246 9.30 -28.63 13.10
N ASP A 247 8.82 -29.87 13.18
CA ASP A 247 9.63 -31.08 12.99
C ASP A 247 9.74 -31.56 11.54
N GLY A 248 9.26 -30.76 10.57
CA GLY A 248 9.23 -31.08 9.16
C GLY A 248 8.11 -32.06 8.74
N GLY A 249 7.31 -32.56 9.67
CA GLY A 249 6.24 -33.53 9.40
C GLY A 249 4.90 -32.89 9.06
N GLY A 250 3.99 -33.68 8.46
CA GLY A 250 2.59 -33.33 8.30
C GLY A 250 2.31 -32.17 7.33
N ALA A 251 3.15 -31.97 6.32
CA ALA A 251 2.90 -30.95 5.31
C ALA A 251 1.56 -31.23 4.59
N ARG A 252 0.68 -30.22 4.57
CA ARG A 252 -0.62 -30.35 3.90
C ARG A 252 -1.07 -29.02 3.29
N ARG A 253 -1.76 -29.12 2.17
CA ARG A 253 -2.45 -28.00 1.53
C ARG A 253 -3.74 -27.66 2.29
N LEU A 254 -4.03 -26.37 2.45
CA LEU A 254 -5.21 -25.86 3.16
C LEU A 254 -6.24 -25.24 2.22
N THR A 255 -5.81 -24.63 1.11
CA THR A 255 -6.72 -23.96 0.17
C THR A 255 -6.55 -24.48 -1.25
N GLU A 256 -7.59 -24.29 -2.07
CA GLU A 256 -7.67 -24.78 -3.44
C GLU A 256 -8.51 -23.87 -4.34
N GLY A 257 -8.58 -24.19 -5.63
CA GLY A 257 -9.37 -23.48 -6.64
C GLY A 257 -8.57 -22.46 -7.44
N PRO A 258 -9.22 -21.75 -8.38
CA PRO A 258 -8.57 -20.80 -9.30
C PRO A 258 -8.33 -19.44 -8.65
N PHE A 259 -7.73 -19.43 -7.47
CA PHE A 259 -7.47 -18.24 -6.67
C PHE A 259 -6.06 -18.26 -6.09
N HIS A 260 -5.47 -17.09 -5.98
CA HIS A 260 -4.27 -16.92 -5.20
C HIS A 260 -4.64 -16.66 -3.74
N ASP A 261 -4.18 -17.53 -2.84
CA ASP A 261 -4.30 -17.41 -1.39
C ASP A 261 -2.88 -17.27 -0.80
N MET A 262 -2.61 -16.17 -0.09
CA MET A 262 -1.26 -15.73 0.27
C MET A 262 -1.22 -15.13 1.67
N ASP A 263 0.00 -14.87 2.15
CA ASP A 263 0.30 -14.09 3.35
C ASP A 263 -0.53 -14.50 4.58
N PRO A 264 -0.39 -15.75 5.05
CA PRO A 264 -1.14 -16.24 6.20
C PRO A 264 -0.77 -15.50 7.49
N VAL A 265 -1.74 -15.32 8.38
CA VAL A 265 -1.56 -14.80 9.73
C VAL A 265 -2.42 -15.60 10.72
N PRO A 266 -1.83 -16.23 11.76
CA PRO A 266 -2.60 -16.91 12.80
C PRO A 266 -3.45 -15.92 13.60
N LEU A 267 -4.71 -16.28 13.86
CA LEU A 267 -5.67 -15.48 14.61
C LEU A 267 -5.78 -15.93 16.07
N PRO A 268 -6.20 -15.06 17.00
CA PRO A 268 -6.28 -15.40 18.43
C PRO A 268 -7.25 -16.52 18.78
N ASP A 269 -8.22 -16.81 17.93
CA ASP A 269 -9.19 -17.90 18.10
C ASP A 269 -8.73 -19.25 17.55
N GLY A 270 -7.55 -19.28 16.89
CA GLY A 270 -6.97 -20.47 16.29
C GLY A 270 -7.24 -20.60 14.78
N ASP A 271 -8.04 -19.72 14.20
CA ASP A 271 -8.28 -19.61 12.77
C ASP A 271 -7.09 -18.94 12.06
N LEU A 272 -7.17 -18.75 10.74
CA LEU A 272 -6.17 -18.08 9.93
C LEU A 272 -6.76 -16.88 9.18
N GLY A 273 -6.09 -15.72 9.25
CA GLY A 273 -6.26 -14.64 8.31
C GLY A 273 -5.33 -14.83 7.11
N PHE A 274 -5.69 -14.32 5.94
CA PHE A 274 -4.86 -14.41 4.73
C PHE A 274 -5.34 -13.44 3.66
N ILE A 275 -4.52 -13.23 2.65
CA ILE A 275 -4.84 -12.40 1.49
C ILE A 275 -5.28 -13.29 0.33
N SER A 276 -6.38 -12.92 -0.35
CA SER A 276 -6.92 -13.74 -1.43
C SER A 276 -7.49 -12.93 -2.60
N THR A 277 -7.39 -13.50 -3.81
CA THR A 277 -8.05 -13.00 -5.03
C THR A 277 -9.52 -13.43 -5.15
N ARG A 278 -10.08 -14.13 -4.16
CA ARG A 278 -11.50 -14.55 -4.12
C ARG A 278 -12.51 -13.41 -4.17
N CYS A 279 -12.07 -12.16 -4.01
CA CYS A 279 -12.90 -10.98 -4.23
C CYS A 279 -13.33 -10.79 -5.69
N VAL A 280 -12.68 -11.47 -6.63
CA VAL A 280 -13.02 -11.47 -8.07
C VAL A 280 -13.11 -10.05 -8.64
N THR A 281 -12.16 -9.22 -8.27
CA THR A 281 -12.11 -7.82 -8.69
C THR A 281 -10.76 -7.56 -9.36
N ARG A 282 -10.75 -6.76 -10.43
CA ARG A 282 -9.51 -6.37 -11.06
C ARG A 282 -8.84 -5.23 -10.28
N PHE A 283 -7.52 -5.27 -10.22
CA PHE A 283 -6.75 -4.15 -9.70
C PHE A 283 -6.82 -2.95 -10.66
N LEU A 284 -7.08 -1.76 -10.14
CA LEU A 284 -7.39 -0.58 -10.97
C LEU A 284 -6.22 -0.12 -11.85
N CYS A 285 -5.00 -0.30 -11.38
CA CYS A 285 -3.78 0.23 -12.02
C CYS A 285 -3.16 -0.73 -13.04
N TRP A 286 -3.35 -2.05 -12.90
CA TRP A 286 -2.64 -3.07 -13.68
C TRP A 286 -3.54 -4.28 -14.01
N GLN A 287 -3.01 -5.23 -14.78
CA GLN A 287 -3.73 -6.44 -15.19
C GLN A 287 -4.16 -7.40 -14.08
N PRO A 288 -3.38 -7.56 -12.97
CA PRO A 288 -3.68 -8.60 -12.01
C PRO A 288 -5.00 -8.38 -11.29
N GLN A 289 -5.52 -9.46 -10.73
CA GLN A 289 -6.65 -9.41 -9.82
C GLN A 289 -6.28 -8.61 -8.57
N ALA A 290 -7.25 -7.92 -7.99
CA ALA A 290 -7.13 -7.41 -6.64
C ALA A 290 -7.14 -8.58 -5.64
N TYR A 291 -6.48 -8.41 -4.52
CA TYR A 291 -6.43 -9.39 -3.44
C TYR A 291 -6.61 -8.68 -2.12
N VAL A 292 -7.51 -9.21 -1.30
CA VAL A 292 -7.93 -8.58 -0.05
C VAL A 292 -7.94 -9.58 1.10
N LEU A 293 -8.14 -9.08 2.31
CA LEU A 293 -8.09 -9.86 3.53
C LEU A 293 -9.31 -10.79 3.68
N TYR A 294 -9.03 -12.04 3.99
CA TYR A 294 -9.95 -13.13 4.30
C TYR A 294 -9.58 -13.81 5.62
N ARG A 295 -10.48 -14.62 6.14
CA ARG A 295 -10.20 -15.58 7.20
C ARG A 295 -10.78 -16.95 6.84
N MET A 296 -10.26 -18.00 7.47
CA MET A 296 -10.75 -19.37 7.37
C MET A 296 -10.47 -20.13 8.67
N LYS A 297 -11.13 -21.27 8.83
CA LYS A 297 -10.76 -22.22 9.85
C LYS A 297 -9.35 -22.79 9.61
N ARG A 298 -8.70 -23.25 10.68
CA ARG A 298 -7.35 -23.83 10.62
C ARG A 298 -7.24 -25.01 9.65
N ASP A 299 -8.33 -25.70 9.39
CA ASP A 299 -8.39 -26.84 8.46
C ASP A 299 -8.59 -26.44 6.99
N GLY A 300 -8.78 -25.16 6.70
CA GLY A 300 -9.05 -24.61 5.37
C GLY A 300 -10.53 -24.40 5.06
N SER A 301 -11.43 -24.78 5.95
CA SER A 301 -12.88 -24.59 5.78
C SER A 301 -13.34 -23.18 6.16
N ASP A 302 -14.61 -22.87 5.90
CA ASP A 302 -15.29 -21.63 6.29
C ASP A 302 -14.56 -20.35 5.89
N ILE A 303 -14.19 -20.25 4.61
CA ILE A 303 -13.52 -19.06 4.06
C ILE A 303 -14.50 -17.89 4.03
N ARG A 304 -14.13 -16.78 4.71
CA ARG A 304 -14.95 -15.57 4.81
C ARG A 304 -14.13 -14.33 4.46
N ARG A 305 -14.75 -13.39 3.76
CA ARG A 305 -14.13 -12.09 3.41
C ARG A 305 -14.17 -11.14 4.63
N LEU A 306 -13.01 -10.54 4.98
CA LEU A 306 -12.91 -9.55 6.04
C LEU A 306 -12.88 -8.13 5.51
N SER A 307 -12.15 -7.88 4.41
CA SER A 307 -12.08 -6.58 3.77
C SER A 307 -12.82 -6.58 2.43
N PHE A 308 -13.61 -5.52 2.21
CA PHE A 308 -14.36 -5.33 0.97
C PHE A 308 -13.68 -4.35 0.01
N ALA A 309 -12.43 -3.93 0.27
CA ALA A 309 -11.67 -3.09 -0.64
C ALA A 309 -11.67 -3.63 -2.08
N ASN A 310 -11.60 -2.72 -3.05
CA ASN A 310 -11.55 -3.05 -4.48
C ASN A 310 -10.14 -2.99 -5.05
N LEU A 311 -9.13 -2.79 -4.19
CA LEU A 311 -7.73 -2.72 -4.52
C LEU A 311 -6.96 -3.73 -3.68
N SER A 312 -5.65 -3.81 -3.90
CA SER A 312 -4.84 -4.83 -3.26
C SER A 312 -4.47 -4.49 -1.81
N GLU A 313 -4.37 -5.52 -1.01
CA GLU A 313 -3.97 -5.51 0.40
C GLU A 313 -2.87 -6.55 0.61
N TRP A 314 -1.95 -6.35 1.53
CA TRP A 314 -0.84 -7.27 1.77
C TRP A 314 -0.21 -7.17 3.15
N ASP A 315 0.64 -8.14 3.46
CA ASP A 315 1.46 -8.24 4.66
C ASP A 315 0.68 -8.15 5.98
N PRO A 316 -0.39 -8.94 6.19
CA PRO A 316 -1.10 -8.93 7.44
C PRO A 316 -0.22 -9.43 8.60
N ALA A 317 -0.39 -8.80 9.76
CA ALA A 317 0.26 -9.17 11.01
C ALA A 317 -0.69 -9.00 12.19
N MET A 318 -0.54 -9.83 13.23
CA MET A 318 -1.30 -9.65 14.46
C MET A 318 -0.67 -8.58 15.34
N THR A 319 -1.49 -7.69 15.85
CA THR A 319 -1.14 -6.74 16.91
C THR A 319 -1.35 -7.35 18.30
N ARG A 320 -0.70 -6.75 19.30
CA ARG A 320 -0.80 -7.22 20.70
C ARG A 320 -2.20 -7.05 21.29
N ASP A 321 -2.98 -6.11 20.76
CA ASP A 321 -4.38 -5.88 21.16
C ASP A 321 -5.39 -6.81 20.42
N GLY A 322 -4.92 -7.73 19.56
CA GLY A 322 -5.75 -8.73 18.90
C GLY A 322 -6.37 -8.29 17.57
N ARG A 323 -5.89 -7.21 16.95
CA ARG A 323 -6.29 -6.76 15.62
C ARG A 323 -5.33 -7.30 14.55
N ILE A 324 -5.76 -7.27 13.30
CA ILE A 324 -4.92 -7.52 12.13
C ILE A 324 -4.44 -6.16 11.61
N LEU A 325 -3.13 -5.94 11.58
CA LEU A 325 -2.47 -4.80 10.94
C LEU A 325 -2.08 -5.22 9.53
N TRP A 326 -2.39 -4.40 8.51
CA TRP A 326 -2.00 -4.70 7.13
C TRP A 326 -1.78 -3.44 6.30
N THR A 327 -1.16 -3.60 5.15
CA THR A 327 -1.08 -2.55 4.14
C THR A 327 -2.29 -2.62 3.23
N ARG A 328 -2.92 -1.47 2.97
CA ARG A 328 -4.06 -1.33 2.08
C ARG A 328 -3.77 -0.28 1.01
N SER A 329 -4.02 -0.64 -0.23
CA SER A 329 -3.99 0.29 -1.35
C SER A 329 -5.32 1.03 -1.45
N GLU A 330 -5.28 2.35 -1.56
CA GLU A 330 -6.46 3.20 -1.71
C GLU A 330 -6.22 4.27 -2.76
N TYR A 331 -7.05 4.28 -3.80
CA TYR A 331 -6.97 5.25 -4.89
C TYR A 331 -8.14 6.23 -4.92
N GLN A 332 -8.85 6.35 -3.81
CA GLN A 332 -10.05 7.16 -3.70
C GLN A 332 -9.74 8.65 -3.81
N ASP A 333 -9.85 9.19 -5.03
CA ASP A 333 -9.56 10.60 -5.34
C ASP A 333 -8.19 11.07 -4.82
N LYS A 334 -7.17 10.22 -4.94
CA LYS A 334 -5.78 10.50 -4.55
C LYS A 334 -4.78 9.73 -5.43
N GLY A 335 -3.51 10.13 -5.40
CA GLY A 335 -2.47 9.49 -6.19
C GLY A 335 -2.14 8.08 -5.72
N ALA A 336 -1.93 7.18 -6.66
CA ALA A 336 -1.53 5.81 -6.38
C ALA A 336 -0.20 5.71 -5.62
N ASP A 337 0.72 6.64 -5.88
CA ASP A 337 2.04 6.67 -5.24
C ASP A 337 1.97 6.94 -3.72
N PHE A 338 0.85 7.47 -3.24
CA PHE A 338 0.62 7.82 -1.84
C PHE A 338 -0.55 7.04 -1.22
N GLY A 339 -1.03 6.05 -1.96
CA GLY A 339 -2.23 5.30 -1.60
C GLY A 339 -1.98 3.99 -0.85
N HIS A 340 -0.74 3.69 -0.43
CA HIS A 340 -0.42 2.45 0.27
C HIS A 340 -0.19 2.74 1.75
N THR A 341 -1.24 2.57 2.53
CA THR A 341 -1.34 3.01 3.92
C THR A 341 -1.52 1.83 4.87
N LEU A 342 -1.23 2.04 6.15
CA LEU A 342 -1.39 1.03 7.19
C LEU A 342 -2.77 1.12 7.83
N TRP A 343 -3.44 -0.01 7.91
CA TRP A 343 -4.76 -0.19 8.48
C TRP A 343 -4.78 -1.29 9.53
N SER A 344 -5.74 -1.24 10.44
CA SER A 344 -6.05 -2.33 11.35
C SER A 344 -7.52 -2.70 11.29
N ILE A 345 -7.85 -3.98 11.53
CA ILE A 345 -9.22 -4.52 11.53
C ILE A 345 -9.33 -5.59 12.60
N ARG A 346 -10.51 -5.79 13.14
CA ARG A 346 -10.76 -6.94 14.01
C ARG A 346 -10.77 -8.25 13.21
N PRO A 347 -10.43 -9.39 13.82
CA PRO A 347 -10.45 -10.68 13.14
C PRO A 347 -11.80 -11.13 12.58
N ASP A 348 -12.90 -10.52 13.01
CA ASP A 348 -14.26 -10.72 12.46
C ASP A 348 -14.55 -9.82 11.23
N GLY A 349 -13.62 -8.95 10.85
CA GLY A 349 -13.77 -8.00 9.73
C GLY A 349 -14.45 -6.68 10.11
N THR A 350 -14.79 -6.47 11.39
CA THR A 350 -15.37 -5.21 11.87
C THR A 350 -14.29 -4.19 12.20
N HIS A 351 -14.68 -2.92 12.29
CA HIS A 351 -13.84 -1.80 12.73
C HIS A 351 -12.52 -1.65 11.96
N PRO A 352 -12.55 -1.61 10.60
CA PRO A 352 -11.35 -1.22 9.85
C PRO A 352 -11.00 0.25 10.15
N GLU A 353 -9.75 0.50 10.52
CA GLU A 353 -9.26 1.81 10.92
C GLU A 353 -7.91 2.11 10.30
N LEU A 354 -7.74 3.37 9.84
CA LEU A 354 -6.43 3.86 9.43
C LEU A 354 -5.49 3.92 10.64
N VAL A 355 -4.33 3.30 10.51
CA VAL A 355 -3.27 3.34 11.53
C VAL A 355 -2.25 4.42 11.21
N PHE A 356 -1.81 4.51 9.94
CA PHE A 356 -0.85 5.52 9.52
C PHE A 356 -0.75 5.63 8.00
N GLY A 357 -0.39 6.81 7.50
CA GLY A 357 0.16 7.00 6.16
C GLY A 357 -0.75 7.72 5.17
N ASN A 358 -1.99 8.03 5.51
CA ASN A 358 -2.85 8.81 4.62
C ASN A 358 -2.30 10.23 4.43
N ASN A 359 -2.22 10.68 3.17
CA ASN A 359 -1.63 11.98 2.81
C ASN A 359 -0.14 12.15 3.19
N THR A 360 0.62 11.07 3.25
CA THR A 360 2.08 11.13 3.38
C THR A 360 2.74 10.84 2.04
N PRO A 361 4.00 11.27 1.83
CA PRO A 361 4.70 11.08 0.56
C PRO A 361 5.27 9.67 0.36
N TYR A 362 4.93 8.71 1.21
CA TYR A 362 5.50 7.37 1.21
C TYR A 362 4.44 6.30 1.16
N CYS A 363 4.86 5.09 0.73
CA CYS A 363 4.11 3.86 0.82
C CYS A 363 4.70 2.99 1.93
N TYR A 364 3.87 2.24 2.62
CA TYR A 364 4.24 1.46 3.79
C TYR A 364 3.98 -0.03 3.54
N GLY A 365 4.95 -0.87 3.86
CA GLY A 365 4.81 -2.32 3.78
C GLY A 365 5.47 -3.01 4.97
N HIS A 366 5.12 -4.27 5.20
CA HIS A 366 5.74 -5.14 6.20
C HIS A 366 5.72 -4.58 7.64
N ALA A 367 4.65 -3.88 8.02
CA ALA A 367 4.58 -3.23 9.32
C ALA A 367 4.43 -4.23 10.48
N ARG A 368 5.13 -3.97 11.58
CA ARG A 368 5.09 -4.76 12.83
C ARG A 368 5.10 -3.83 14.04
N GLU A 369 4.47 -4.24 15.13
CA GLU A 369 4.57 -3.53 16.41
C GLU A 369 5.93 -3.79 17.07
N VAL A 370 6.61 -2.71 17.47
CA VAL A 370 7.87 -2.81 18.22
C VAL A 370 7.57 -3.18 19.68
N PRO A 371 8.20 -4.24 20.24
CA PRO A 371 8.03 -4.62 21.64
C PRO A 371 8.30 -3.46 22.61
N ASP A 372 7.58 -3.40 23.69
CA ASP A 372 7.73 -2.41 24.79
C ASP A 372 7.73 -0.95 24.29
N SER A 373 6.96 -0.67 23.23
CA SER A 373 6.90 0.61 22.56
C SER A 373 5.51 0.86 21.97
N GLN A 374 5.21 2.11 21.64
CA GLN A 374 4.06 2.51 20.81
C GLN A 374 4.43 2.62 19.32
N GLU A 375 5.67 2.35 18.99
CA GLU A 375 6.17 2.46 17.63
C GLU A 375 5.77 1.24 16.78
N LEU A 376 5.66 1.47 15.49
CA LEU A 376 5.70 0.43 14.46
C LEU A 376 7.05 0.48 13.76
N VAL A 377 7.53 -0.66 13.30
CA VAL A 377 8.60 -0.73 12.29
C VAL A 377 7.98 -1.12 10.95
N CYS A 378 8.47 -0.55 9.86
CA CYS A 378 8.00 -0.90 8.51
C CYS A 378 9.12 -0.74 7.47
N THR A 379 8.89 -1.29 6.29
CA THR A 379 9.64 -0.95 5.08
C THR A 379 8.93 0.22 4.40
N LEU A 380 9.65 1.30 4.10
CA LEU A 380 9.15 2.34 3.22
C LEU A 380 9.32 1.87 1.78
N ILE A 381 8.24 1.34 1.24
CA ILE A 381 8.22 0.80 -0.11
C ILE A 381 8.00 1.92 -1.13
N SER A 382 8.53 1.72 -2.33
CA SER A 382 8.20 2.56 -3.46
C SER A 382 7.02 1.99 -4.24
N HIS A 383 6.41 2.82 -5.06
CA HIS A 383 5.43 2.35 -6.03
C HIS A 383 6.14 1.53 -7.12
N GLY A 384 6.26 0.26 -6.96
CA GLY A 384 6.92 -0.63 -7.92
C GLY A 384 7.67 -1.80 -7.27
N ASP A 385 8.19 -1.59 -6.07
CA ASP A 385 8.95 -2.61 -5.36
C ASP A 385 8.56 -2.62 -3.88
N HIS A 386 8.35 -3.82 -3.32
CA HIS A 386 8.11 -3.99 -1.88
C HIS A 386 9.43 -3.98 -1.11
N GLN A 387 10.31 -3.00 -1.39
CA GLN A 387 11.63 -2.86 -0.80
C GLN A 387 12.00 -1.40 -0.59
N GLY A 388 12.88 -1.14 0.34
CA GLY A 388 13.32 0.22 0.65
C GLY A 388 13.98 0.31 2.03
N PRO A 389 14.12 1.52 2.58
CA PRO A 389 14.65 1.72 3.92
C PRO A 389 13.69 1.18 4.99
N ILE A 390 14.25 0.83 6.14
CA ILE A 390 13.49 0.50 7.33
C ILE A 390 13.26 1.77 8.15
N ALA A 391 12.01 1.98 8.53
CA ALA A 391 11.60 3.14 9.33
C ALA A 391 10.79 2.72 10.55
N LEU A 392 10.91 3.53 11.59
CA LEU A 392 10.04 3.51 12.77
C LEU A 392 8.95 4.55 12.58
N ILE A 393 7.75 4.25 13.05
CA ILE A 393 6.59 5.14 13.06
C ILE A 393 6.18 5.36 14.51
N ASP A 394 6.32 6.58 15.00
CA ASP A 394 5.85 7.00 16.32
C ASP A 394 4.36 7.38 16.24
N ARG A 395 3.48 6.46 16.62
CA ARG A 395 2.02 6.66 16.57
C ARG A 395 1.51 7.78 17.46
N SER A 396 2.28 8.22 18.45
CA SER A 396 1.89 9.33 19.33
C SER A 396 1.87 10.69 18.61
N LYS A 397 2.43 10.76 17.40
CA LYS A 397 2.51 11.99 16.59
C LYS A 397 1.39 12.16 15.57
N GLY A 398 0.46 11.23 15.50
CA GLY A 398 -0.68 11.29 14.60
C GLY A 398 -0.68 10.23 13.51
N LEU A 399 -1.65 10.35 12.58
CA LEU A 399 -1.92 9.33 11.55
C LEU A 399 -1.18 9.58 10.23
N TYR A 400 -0.66 10.79 10.02
CA TYR A 400 -0.08 11.22 8.74
C TYR A 400 1.01 12.28 8.90
N GLU A 401 1.51 12.48 10.09
CA GLU A 401 2.60 13.43 10.33
C GLU A 401 3.94 12.82 9.89
N THR A 402 4.61 13.46 8.94
CA THR A 402 5.89 12.96 8.42
C THR A 402 6.99 12.94 9.46
N ASP A 403 6.90 13.81 10.48
CA ASP A 403 7.83 13.81 11.60
C ASP A 403 7.64 12.63 12.57
N ALA A 404 6.57 11.81 12.38
CA ALA A 404 6.41 10.51 13.03
C ALA A 404 7.40 9.46 12.51
N LEU A 405 7.96 9.67 11.32
CA LEU A 405 8.86 8.73 10.66
C LEU A 405 10.31 8.94 11.07
N THR A 406 11.02 7.87 11.37
CA THR A 406 12.46 7.89 11.58
C THR A 406 13.08 6.71 10.84
N SER A 407 13.92 6.96 9.84
CA SER A 407 14.68 5.89 9.19
C SER A 407 15.78 5.38 10.12
N ILE A 408 15.94 4.05 10.21
CA ILE A 408 17.04 3.39 10.89
C ILE A 408 18.07 2.80 9.91
N THR A 409 17.83 2.97 8.61
CA THR A 409 18.74 2.67 7.51
C THR A 409 18.85 3.87 6.57
N PRO A 410 19.43 5.00 7.06
CA PRO A 410 19.36 6.28 6.38
C PRO A 410 20.17 6.35 5.08
N ASP A 411 21.11 5.46 4.90
CA ASP A 411 21.91 5.24 3.70
C ASP A 411 21.11 4.59 2.55
N THR A 412 19.91 4.11 2.84
CA THR A 412 18.99 3.55 1.85
C THR A 412 17.86 4.51 1.56
N ARG A 413 17.48 4.66 0.29
CA ARG A 413 16.37 5.52 -0.13
C ARG A 413 15.18 4.69 -0.59
N PRO A 414 13.95 5.20 -0.45
CA PRO A 414 12.82 4.68 -1.20
C PRO A 414 13.15 4.78 -2.69
N GLN A 415 13.27 3.63 -3.36
CA GLN A 415 13.56 3.61 -4.79
C GLN A 415 12.27 3.61 -5.58
N TYR A 416 12.21 4.46 -6.60
CA TYR A 416 11.14 4.36 -7.58
C TYR A 416 11.44 3.21 -8.55
N GLN A 417 10.43 2.48 -8.96
CA GLN A 417 10.50 1.35 -9.91
C GLN A 417 11.34 1.64 -11.17
N MET A 418 11.46 2.90 -11.53
CA MET A 418 12.15 3.36 -12.73
C MET A 418 13.62 3.69 -12.50
N ASP A 419 14.02 3.87 -11.25
CA ASP A 419 15.44 4.10 -10.92
C ASP A 419 16.14 2.74 -10.80
N ARG A 420 16.71 2.29 -11.91
CA ARG A 420 17.32 0.96 -12.06
C ARG A 420 18.76 0.87 -11.57
N THR A 421 19.30 1.92 -11.02
CA THR A 421 20.57 1.85 -10.32
C THR A 421 20.32 1.15 -9.00
N HIS A 422 20.48 -0.16 -9.01
CA HIS A 422 20.29 -0.95 -7.80
C HIS A 422 21.21 -0.42 -6.71
N GLN A 423 20.59 -0.12 -5.59
CA GLN A 423 21.25 0.25 -4.37
C GLN A 423 20.92 -0.79 -3.32
N GLU A 424 21.66 -0.76 -2.25
CA GLU A 424 21.35 -1.47 -1.03
C GLU A 424 19.88 -1.28 -0.63
N THR A 425 19.21 -2.36 -0.23
CA THR A 425 17.78 -2.32 0.07
C THR A 425 17.37 -3.36 1.11
N PHE A 426 16.26 -3.13 1.79
CA PHE A 426 15.73 -3.95 2.87
C PHE A 426 14.29 -4.36 2.63
N ARG A 427 13.88 -5.44 3.33
CA ARG A 427 12.50 -5.94 3.39
C ARG A 427 12.23 -6.65 4.70
N PHE A 428 10.95 -6.79 5.05
CA PHE A 428 10.46 -7.65 6.11
C PHE A 428 11.15 -7.43 7.46
N PRO A 429 11.09 -6.22 8.03
CA PRO A 429 11.58 -6.01 9.37
C PRO A 429 10.70 -6.77 10.37
N GLU A 430 11.34 -7.59 11.21
CA GLU A 430 10.70 -8.31 12.29
C GLU A 430 11.38 -7.91 13.60
N PRO A 431 10.72 -7.20 14.50
CA PRO A 431 11.30 -6.74 15.74
C PRO A 431 11.48 -7.90 16.71
N ILE A 432 12.69 -8.06 17.21
CA ILE A 432 13.02 -9.07 18.25
C ILE A 432 13.20 -8.43 19.62
N SER A 433 13.35 -7.12 19.68
CA SER A 433 13.34 -6.30 20.88
C SER A 433 12.96 -4.86 20.50
N ARG A 434 12.92 -3.97 21.50
CA ARG A 434 12.68 -2.54 21.22
C ARG A 434 13.72 -1.94 20.25
N ASP A 435 14.94 -2.43 20.26
CA ASP A 435 16.06 -1.82 19.53
C ASP A 435 16.57 -2.66 18.36
N HIS A 436 16.22 -3.97 18.28
CA HIS A 436 16.81 -4.90 17.32
C HIS A 436 15.74 -5.52 16.41
N PHE A 437 16.12 -5.70 15.15
CA PHE A 437 15.22 -6.17 14.09
C PHE A 437 15.93 -7.20 13.21
N LEU A 438 15.26 -8.32 12.96
CA LEU A 438 15.63 -9.19 11.84
C LEU A 438 15.12 -8.56 10.56
N VAL A 439 15.91 -8.62 9.50
CA VAL A 439 15.54 -8.08 8.18
C VAL A 439 16.05 -8.97 7.06
N SER A 440 15.37 -8.94 5.93
CA SER A 440 15.98 -9.37 4.67
C SER A 440 16.70 -8.18 4.06
N HIS A 441 17.98 -8.34 3.76
CA HIS A 441 18.81 -7.28 3.22
C HIS A 441 19.60 -7.74 2.00
N SER A 442 19.68 -6.89 0.99
CA SER A 442 20.47 -7.08 -0.21
C SER A 442 21.54 -5.99 -0.28
N PRO A 443 22.80 -6.30 0.07
CA PRO A 443 23.85 -5.28 0.26
C PRO A 443 24.50 -4.81 -1.04
N GLY A 444 24.37 -5.54 -2.12
CA GLY A 444 25.12 -5.28 -3.35
C GLY A 444 24.32 -4.68 -4.48
N PRO A 445 24.95 -4.41 -5.62
CA PRO A 445 24.30 -3.84 -6.79
C PRO A 445 23.35 -4.82 -7.52
N ARG A 446 23.21 -6.03 -7.03
CA ARG A 446 22.32 -7.06 -7.57
C ARG A 446 21.45 -7.64 -6.46
N PRO A 447 20.17 -7.94 -6.75
CA PRO A 447 19.25 -8.47 -5.74
C PRO A 447 19.69 -9.87 -5.28
N HIS A 448 20.38 -9.95 -4.17
CA HIS A 448 20.70 -11.19 -3.48
C HIS A 448 20.51 -11.00 -1.99
N TRP A 449 19.50 -11.65 -1.43
CA TRP A 449 19.00 -11.36 -0.10
C TRP A 449 19.58 -12.30 0.94
N GLY A 450 20.15 -11.72 2.00
CA GLY A 450 20.54 -12.43 3.21
C GLY A 450 19.67 -12.06 4.40
N ILE A 451 19.84 -12.79 5.49
CA ILE A 451 19.23 -12.50 6.80
C ILE A 451 20.20 -11.68 7.61
N TYR A 452 19.74 -10.53 8.09
CA TYR A 452 20.54 -9.61 8.88
C TYR A 452 19.84 -9.27 10.20
N LEU A 453 20.66 -8.94 11.18
CA LEU A 453 20.26 -8.23 12.38
C LEU A 453 20.68 -6.76 12.23
N ILE A 454 19.73 -5.87 12.44
CA ILE A 454 19.98 -4.43 12.49
C ILE A 454 19.48 -3.86 13.81
N ASP A 455 20.02 -2.71 14.21
CA ASP A 455 19.48 -1.96 15.33
C ASP A 455 19.10 -0.53 14.94
N ARG A 456 18.38 0.17 15.83
CA ARG A 456 17.99 1.58 15.59
C ARG A 456 19.14 2.57 15.59
N TYR A 457 20.36 2.12 15.87
CA TYR A 457 21.58 2.94 15.94
C TYR A 457 22.49 2.74 14.72
N GLY A 458 22.01 1.99 13.70
CA GLY A 458 22.71 1.77 12.44
C GLY A 458 23.70 0.64 12.44
N ASN A 459 23.72 -0.22 13.47
CA ASN A 459 24.44 -1.46 13.38
C ASN A 459 23.73 -2.42 12.44
N ARG A 460 24.51 -3.15 11.65
CA ARG A 460 24.02 -4.03 10.59
C ARG A 460 24.95 -5.22 10.48
N GLU A 461 24.46 -6.38 10.90
CA GLU A 461 25.27 -7.58 10.99
C GLU A 461 24.63 -8.76 10.26
N LEU A 462 25.38 -9.34 9.31
CA LEU A 462 24.93 -10.52 8.56
C LEU A 462 24.79 -11.73 9.49
N LEU A 463 23.60 -12.34 9.50
CA LEU A 463 23.33 -13.57 10.23
C LEU A 463 23.49 -14.81 9.34
N TYR A 464 22.94 -14.75 8.12
CA TYR A 464 23.05 -15.82 7.15
C TYR A 464 22.85 -15.32 5.70
N LEU A 465 23.65 -15.87 4.80
CA LEU A 465 23.49 -15.68 3.36
C LEU A 465 23.81 -16.98 2.65
N ASP A 466 22.89 -17.46 1.82
CA ASP A 466 23.11 -18.58 0.92
C ASP A 466 23.67 -18.05 -0.41
N PRO A 467 24.86 -18.49 -0.86
CA PRO A 467 25.46 -17.98 -2.10
C PRO A 467 24.63 -18.28 -3.37
N ALA A 468 23.81 -19.32 -3.33
CA ALA A 468 23.07 -19.80 -4.50
C ALA A 468 21.66 -19.24 -4.61
N ILE A 469 21.01 -18.95 -3.47
CA ILE A 469 19.59 -18.60 -3.44
C ILE A 469 19.29 -17.55 -2.35
N SER A 470 18.40 -16.61 -2.65
CA SER A 470 18.02 -15.54 -1.70
C SER A 470 17.24 -16.08 -0.50
N CYS A 471 17.54 -15.51 0.69
CA CYS A 471 16.89 -15.79 1.96
C CYS A 471 15.99 -14.61 2.34
N LYS A 472 14.70 -14.87 2.60
CA LYS A 472 13.71 -13.80 2.79
C LYS A 472 12.76 -14.07 3.95
N LYS A 473 12.22 -12.97 4.50
CA LYS A 473 11.21 -12.93 5.57
C LYS A 473 11.64 -13.71 6.82
N PRO A 474 12.72 -13.28 7.47
CA PRO A 474 13.15 -13.89 8.71
C PRO A 474 12.20 -13.53 9.86
N THR A 475 11.82 -14.53 10.65
CA THR A 475 11.03 -14.35 11.88
C THR A 475 11.55 -15.27 12.97
N PRO A 476 11.58 -14.88 14.25
CA PRO A 476 11.96 -15.79 15.33
C PRO A 476 11.02 -17.00 15.35
N LEU A 477 11.59 -18.18 15.42
CA LEU A 477 10.82 -19.42 15.66
C LEU A 477 10.81 -19.74 17.14
N GLN A 478 9.76 -19.28 17.81
CA GLN A 478 9.54 -19.52 19.24
C GLN A 478 8.07 -19.36 19.57
N ALA A 479 7.66 -19.94 20.69
CA ALA A 479 6.34 -19.65 21.26
C ALA A 479 6.24 -18.16 21.64
N ARG A 480 5.08 -17.57 21.40
CA ARG A 480 4.79 -16.18 21.71
C ARG A 480 3.42 -16.01 22.36
N PRO A 481 3.21 -14.97 23.17
CA PRO A 481 1.89 -14.72 23.76
C PRO A 481 0.81 -14.62 22.68
N ARG A 482 -0.30 -15.31 22.91
CA ARG A 482 -1.49 -15.21 22.07
C ARG A 482 -2.21 -13.92 22.40
N PRO A 483 -2.50 -13.05 21.44
CA PRO A 483 -3.27 -11.83 21.67
C PRO A 483 -4.69 -12.12 22.16
N PRO A 484 -5.36 -11.16 22.80
CA PRO A 484 -6.74 -11.33 23.27
C PRO A 484 -7.69 -11.55 22.07
N ARG A 485 -8.72 -12.35 22.30
CA ARG A 485 -9.88 -12.41 21.40
C ARG A 485 -10.71 -11.16 21.60
N LEU A 486 -10.98 -10.45 20.51
CA LEU A 486 -11.90 -9.33 20.54
C LEU A 486 -13.33 -9.84 20.44
N PRO A 487 -14.28 -9.33 21.28
CA PRO A 487 -15.65 -9.81 21.24
C PRO A 487 -16.34 -9.43 19.91
N GLU A 488 -17.07 -10.38 19.36
CA GLU A 488 -17.98 -10.16 18.25
C GLU A 488 -19.37 -9.87 18.82
N ALA A 489 -20.00 -8.80 18.36
CA ALA A 489 -21.33 -8.42 18.83
C ALA A 489 -22.17 -7.86 17.66
N PRO A 490 -22.43 -8.66 16.60
CA PRO A 490 -23.29 -8.21 15.51
C PRO A 490 -24.74 -8.11 15.97
N ASP A 491 -25.45 -7.10 15.50
CA ASP A 491 -26.89 -6.99 15.65
C ASP A 491 -27.58 -8.01 14.71
N PRO A 492 -28.29 -9.02 15.26
CA PRO A 492 -28.85 -10.07 14.40
C PRO A 492 -29.94 -9.56 13.44
N ALA A 493 -30.69 -8.52 13.82
CA ALA A 493 -31.74 -7.96 12.99
C ALA A 493 -31.18 -7.20 11.79
N LEU A 494 -30.09 -6.46 11.99
CA LEU A 494 -29.36 -5.80 10.89
C LEU A 494 -28.65 -6.83 10.02
N ALA A 495 -28.02 -7.83 10.63
CA ALA A 495 -27.31 -8.89 9.90
C ALA A 495 -28.26 -9.66 8.95
N ALA A 496 -29.47 -10.02 9.42
CA ALA A 496 -30.48 -10.71 8.61
C ALA A 496 -30.92 -9.90 7.39
N GLN A 497 -30.82 -8.57 7.44
CA GLN A 497 -31.14 -7.66 6.34
C GLN A 497 -29.91 -7.34 5.47
N GLY A 498 -28.73 -7.84 5.77
CA GLY A 498 -27.49 -7.47 5.09
C GLY A 498 -27.08 -6.02 5.33
N LEU A 499 -27.47 -5.45 6.44
CA LEU A 499 -27.22 -4.06 6.82
C LEU A 499 -26.24 -3.98 7.99
N GLY A 500 -25.62 -2.81 8.13
CA GLY A 500 -25.00 -2.33 9.33
C GLY A 500 -25.45 -0.91 9.65
N GLN A 501 -25.00 -0.34 10.75
CA GLN A 501 -25.41 0.99 11.23
C GLN A 501 -24.20 1.89 11.47
N PHE A 502 -24.29 3.12 11.00
CA PHE A 502 -23.37 4.20 11.34
C PHE A 502 -24.01 5.22 12.26
N THR A 503 -23.22 5.70 13.20
CA THR A 503 -23.54 6.88 14.02
C THR A 503 -22.39 7.87 13.94
N VAL A 504 -22.68 9.12 13.56
CA VAL A 504 -21.70 10.21 13.63
C VAL A 504 -22.13 11.13 14.77
N GLN A 505 -21.22 11.40 15.71
CA GLN A 505 -21.52 12.20 16.88
C GLN A 505 -21.73 13.68 16.50
N ASP A 506 -20.84 14.21 15.65
CA ASP A 506 -20.91 15.61 15.18
C ASP A 506 -20.14 15.75 13.85
N VAL A 507 -20.82 15.93 12.71
CA VAL A 507 -20.19 16.10 11.41
C VAL A 507 -19.24 17.30 11.32
N TYR A 508 -19.36 18.26 12.22
CA TYR A 508 -18.50 19.45 12.24
C TYR A 508 -17.18 19.23 12.95
N GLU A 509 -17.05 18.11 13.69
CA GLU A 509 -15.80 17.81 14.38
C GLU A 509 -14.66 17.61 13.38
N GLY A 510 -13.56 18.36 13.59
CA GLY A 510 -12.40 18.36 12.71
C GLY A 510 -12.50 19.22 11.45
N LEU A 511 -13.64 19.86 11.16
CA LEU A 511 -13.80 20.80 10.02
C LEU A 511 -13.41 22.25 10.36
N GLY A 512 -13.13 22.53 11.62
CA GLY A 512 -12.80 23.87 12.10
C GLY A 512 -13.89 24.90 11.83
N THR A 513 -13.51 26.13 11.49
CA THR A 513 -14.43 27.21 11.15
C THR A 513 -14.82 27.24 9.66
N ALA A 514 -14.22 26.37 8.83
CA ALA A 514 -14.44 26.35 7.38
C ALA A 514 -15.88 26.00 7.02
N VAL A 515 -16.53 25.13 7.79
CA VAL A 515 -17.94 24.78 7.64
C VAL A 515 -18.73 25.29 8.83
N PRO A 516 -19.46 26.42 8.73
CA PRO A 516 -20.26 26.94 9.82
C PRO A 516 -21.33 25.97 10.29
N ARG A 517 -21.59 25.92 11.61
CA ARG A 517 -22.68 25.10 12.15
C ARG A 517 -24.04 25.46 11.52
N GLY A 518 -24.85 24.46 11.29
CA GLY A 518 -26.14 24.61 10.60
C GLY A 518 -26.01 24.59 9.04
N ARG A 519 -24.80 24.66 8.48
CA ARG A 519 -24.59 24.62 7.03
C ARG A 519 -24.79 23.22 6.45
N ALA A 520 -24.28 22.17 7.12
CA ALA A 520 -24.48 20.79 6.74
C ALA A 520 -25.93 20.35 6.99
N LYS A 521 -26.57 19.77 5.97
CA LYS A 521 -27.96 19.32 6.06
C LYS A 521 -28.12 17.84 5.70
N TYR A 522 -27.21 17.31 4.90
CA TYR A 522 -27.28 15.91 4.48
C TYR A 522 -25.90 15.25 4.47
N LEU A 523 -25.90 13.96 4.76
CA LEU A 523 -24.77 13.08 4.50
C LEU A 523 -25.14 12.17 3.33
N GLN A 524 -24.38 12.25 2.23
CA GLN A 524 -24.53 11.36 1.08
C GLN A 524 -23.64 10.15 1.26
N VAL A 525 -24.20 8.99 0.99
CA VAL A 525 -23.51 7.69 1.00
C VAL A 525 -23.43 7.18 -0.42
N SER A 526 -22.21 6.94 -0.89
CA SER A 526 -21.94 6.32 -2.18
C SER A 526 -21.22 4.99 -2.00
N GLN A 527 -21.40 4.09 -2.96
CA GLN A 527 -20.65 2.85 -3.08
C GLN A 527 -19.62 3.01 -4.19
N GLU A 528 -18.43 2.50 -3.97
CA GLU A 528 -17.44 2.30 -5.02
C GLU A 528 -17.86 1.14 -5.93
N VAL A 529 -17.79 1.33 -7.24
CA VAL A 529 -18.09 0.30 -8.23
C VAL A 529 -16.81 -0.52 -8.45
N PRO A 530 -16.82 -1.84 -8.19
CA PRO A 530 -15.61 -2.66 -8.37
C PRO A 530 -15.27 -2.85 -9.85
N PRO A 531 -13.99 -2.84 -10.22
CA PRO A 531 -13.53 -3.22 -11.56
C PRO A 531 -13.86 -4.68 -11.87
N PHE A 532 -14.30 -4.94 -13.08
CA PHE A 532 -14.86 -6.23 -13.48
C PHE A 532 -13.77 -7.23 -13.90
N LEU A 533 -14.00 -8.51 -13.60
CA LEU A 533 -13.29 -9.67 -14.16
C LEU A 533 -14.28 -10.61 -14.83
N GLU A 534 -13.90 -11.16 -15.98
CA GLU A 534 -14.67 -12.19 -16.67
C GLU A 534 -14.25 -13.58 -16.21
N ARG A 535 -15.25 -14.45 -16.02
CA ARG A 535 -15.00 -15.87 -15.80
C ARG A 535 -14.81 -16.55 -17.15
N MET A 536 -13.63 -17.12 -17.35
CA MET A 536 -13.27 -17.85 -18.57
C MET A 536 -13.94 -19.23 -18.58
N SER A 537 -13.98 -19.86 -19.75
CA SER A 537 -14.56 -21.21 -19.93
C SER A 537 -13.86 -22.28 -19.08
N CYS A 538 -12.56 -22.09 -18.77
CA CYS A 538 -11.79 -22.95 -17.87
C CYS A 538 -12.08 -22.69 -16.38
N GLY A 539 -12.93 -21.72 -16.03
CA GLY A 539 -13.24 -21.37 -14.65
C GLY A 539 -12.35 -20.30 -14.04
N GLU A 540 -11.24 -19.90 -14.66
CA GLU A 540 -10.39 -18.80 -14.22
C GLU A 540 -11.07 -17.44 -14.36
N TYR A 541 -10.65 -16.48 -13.52
CA TYR A 541 -11.06 -15.09 -13.62
C TYR A 541 -9.94 -14.25 -14.21
N ARG A 542 -10.22 -13.55 -15.31
CA ARG A 542 -9.23 -12.73 -16.02
C ARG A 542 -9.78 -11.37 -16.41
N SER A 543 -8.90 -10.38 -16.49
CA SER A 543 -9.21 -9.14 -17.16
C SER A 543 -9.14 -9.35 -18.68
N THR A 544 -10.24 -9.12 -19.37
CA THR A 544 -10.28 -9.12 -20.84
C THR A 544 -9.91 -7.75 -21.42
N HIS A 545 -9.66 -6.77 -20.56
CA HIS A 545 -9.29 -5.42 -20.95
C HIS A 545 -7.80 -5.21 -20.90
N PRO A 546 -7.23 -4.48 -21.86
CA PRO A 546 -5.83 -4.05 -21.79
C PRO A 546 -5.57 -3.27 -20.47
N PRO A 547 -4.35 -3.34 -19.91
CA PRO A 547 -3.99 -2.53 -18.77
C PRO A 547 -4.23 -1.05 -19.04
N PHE A 548 -4.50 -0.27 -18.00
CA PHE A 548 -4.67 1.17 -18.07
C PHE A 548 -5.86 1.68 -18.91
N THR A 549 -6.84 0.85 -19.18
CA THR A 549 -8.06 1.27 -19.88
C THR A 549 -9.15 1.81 -18.95
N ASP A 550 -8.86 1.99 -17.68
CA ASP A 550 -9.83 2.38 -16.65
C ASP A 550 -9.85 3.88 -16.36
N PHE A 551 -9.17 4.67 -17.17
CA PHE A 551 -9.12 6.13 -16.98
C PHE A 551 -10.41 6.85 -17.37
N TYR A 552 -11.45 6.13 -17.71
CA TYR A 552 -12.75 6.72 -18.08
C TYR A 552 -13.40 7.51 -16.94
N ALA A 553 -13.08 7.22 -15.68
CA ALA A 553 -13.55 8.03 -14.55
C ALA A 553 -12.74 9.31 -14.36
N THR A 554 -11.58 9.46 -15.03
CA THR A 554 -10.80 10.69 -15.03
C THR A 554 -11.46 11.73 -15.94
N PRO A 555 -11.61 12.99 -15.51
CA PRO A 555 -12.03 14.06 -16.40
C PRO A 555 -11.10 14.18 -17.61
N VAL A 556 -11.62 13.79 -18.78
CA VAL A 556 -10.79 13.57 -19.98
C VAL A 556 -10.07 14.80 -20.51
N HIS A 557 -10.49 16.01 -20.14
CA HIS A 557 -9.83 17.24 -20.55
C HIS A 557 -8.41 17.39 -19.96
N LYS A 558 -8.11 16.77 -18.82
CA LYS A 558 -6.76 16.80 -18.23
C LYS A 558 -5.73 16.04 -19.03
N VAL A 559 -6.21 15.07 -19.79
CA VAL A 559 -5.37 14.20 -20.59
C VAL A 559 -5.69 14.36 -22.07
N LYS A 560 -5.87 15.60 -22.49
CA LYS A 560 -6.14 15.94 -23.89
C LYS A 560 -5.06 15.37 -24.81
N GLY A 561 -5.45 14.63 -25.82
CA GLY A 561 -4.53 13.86 -26.66
C GLY A 561 -4.21 12.46 -26.10
N LEU A 562 -4.04 12.33 -24.81
CA LEU A 562 -3.82 11.06 -24.15
C LEU A 562 -5.11 10.25 -24.01
N ALA A 563 -6.23 10.94 -23.73
CA ALA A 563 -7.55 10.30 -23.68
C ALA A 563 -7.86 9.59 -24.99
N HIS A 564 -7.51 10.20 -26.12
CA HIS A 564 -7.67 9.57 -27.46
C HIS A 564 -6.86 8.27 -27.54
N GLU A 565 -5.59 8.26 -27.10
CA GLU A 565 -4.78 7.04 -27.12
C GLU A 565 -5.29 5.95 -26.19
N ILE A 566 -5.74 6.33 -25.00
CA ILE A 566 -6.30 5.39 -24.03
C ILE A 566 -7.62 4.81 -24.51
N VAL A 567 -8.51 5.65 -25.03
CA VAL A 567 -9.88 5.26 -25.41
C VAL A 567 -9.93 4.57 -26.77
N THR A 568 -9.26 5.12 -27.78
CA THR A 568 -9.45 4.66 -29.16
C THR A 568 -8.41 3.66 -29.63
N LYS A 569 -7.17 3.78 -29.17
CA LYS A 569 -6.06 2.95 -29.63
C LYS A 569 -5.62 1.90 -28.66
N THR A 570 -6.19 1.86 -27.46
CA THR A 570 -5.80 0.96 -26.36
C THR A 570 -4.29 0.97 -26.07
N ARG A 571 -3.66 2.12 -26.23
CA ARG A 571 -2.22 2.27 -26.10
C ARG A 571 -1.84 2.84 -24.79
N ASN A 572 -1.79 2.01 -23.94
CA ASN A 572 -1.66 2.27 -22.55
C ASN A 572 -0.29 2.61 -22.09
N ALA A 573 0.74 2.16 -22.76
CA ALA A 573 2.11 2.29 -22.26
C ALA A 573 2.52 3.73 -22.05
N LEU A 574 2.30 4.57 -23.05
CA LEU A 574 2.63 5.99 -22.97
C LEU A 574 1.72 6.70 -21.96
N GLY A 575 0.42 6.37 -21.99
CA GLY A 575 -0.54 6.91 -21.05
C GLY A 575 -0.21 6.57 -19.61
N ALA A 576 0.08 5.31 -19.34
CA ALA A 576 0.48 4.84 -18.05
C ALA A 576 1.74 5.51 -17.53
N HIS A 577 2.73 5.66 -18.38
CA HIS A 577 3.98 6.31 -18.05
C HIS A 577 3.78 7.79 -17.70
N ALA A 578 3.01 8.50 -18.52
CA ALA A 578 2.68 9.89 -18.28
C ALA A 578 1.95 10.10 -16.96
N PHE A 579 0.99 9.23 -16.66
CA PHE A 579 0.26 9.28 -15.40
C PHE A 579 1.12 8.96 -14.18
N ARG A 580 2.08 8.06 -14.31
CA ARG A 580 3.01 7.73 -13.22
C ARG A 580 3.95 8.87 -12.84
N GLN A 581 4.26 9.73 -13.80
CA GLN A 581 5.20 10.82 -13.60
C GLN A 581 4.52 12.17 -13.28
N GLY A 582 3.21 12.19 -13.11
CA GLY A 582 2.46 13.38 -12.74
C GLY A 582 1.82 14.10 -13.90
N SER A 583 1.88 15.41 -13.90
CA SER A 583 1.23 16.22 -14.95
C SER A 583 1.83 15.92 -16.31
N ALA A 584 1.04 15.33 -17.17
CA ALA A 584 1.36 15.20 -18.57
C ALA A 584 0.72 16.36 -19.36
N VAL A 585 1.52 17.10 -20.08
CA VAL A 585 1.04 18.13 -21.01
C VAL A 585 1.18 17.59 -22.42
N ALA A 586 0.06 17.48 -23.12
CA ALA A 586 0.08 17.15 -24.54
C ALA A 586 0.65 18.33 -25.35
N ASN A 587 1.72 18.08 -26.06
CA ASN A 587 2.31 19.04 -26.99
C ASN A 587 1.55 19.09 -28.31
N SER A 588 1.69 20.18 -29.05
CA SER A 588 1.05 20.35 -30.36
C SER A 588 1.46 19.29 -31.41
N ASN A 589 2.61 18.65 -31.21
CA ASN A 589 3.11 17.58 -32.09
C ASN A 589 2.64 16.16 -31.66
N GLY A 590 1.71 16.06 -30.72
CA GLY A 590 1.19 14.77 -30.22
C GLY A 590 2.10 14.04 -29.23
N THR A 591 3.22 14.64 -28.83
CA THR A 591 4.06 14.13 -27.76
C THR A 591 3.56 14.62 -26.39
N LEU A 592 3.94 13.92 -25.34
CA LEU A 592 3.62 14.30 -23.96
C LEU A 592 4.88 14.80 -23.26
N THR A 593 4.79 15.98 -22.67
CA THR A 593 5.79 16.45 -21.72
C THR A 593 5.32 16.12 -20.32
N VAL A 594 6.09 15.32 -19.61
CA VAL A 594 5.87 15.00 -18.22
C VAL A 594 6.67 15.95 -17.37
N THR A 595 6.00 16.81 -16.62
CA THR A 595 6.66 17.95 -15.99
C THR A 595 7.08 17.72 -14.56
N GLU A 596 6.47 16.78 -13.83
CA GLU A 596 6.85 16.54 -12.42
C GLU A 596 6.43 15.19 -11.89
N ARG A 597 7.02 14.80 -10.76
CA ARG A 597 6.70 13.63 -9.97
C ARG A 597 5.32 13.79 -9.34
N GLY A 598 4.34 13.13 -9.85
CA GLY A 598 3.00 13.08 -9.27
C GLY A 598 2.41 11.69 -9.37
N GLY A 599 1.51 11.43 -8.47
CA GLY A 599 0.84 10.16 -8.41
C GLY A 599 -0.07 9.92 -9.60
N TRP A 600 -0.45 8.66 -9.74
CA TRP A 600 -1.44 8.20 -10.68
C TRP A 600 -2.80 8.85 -10.45
N PRO A 601 -3.47 9.45 -11.45
CA PRO A 601 -4.78 10.04 -11.24
C PRO A 601 -5.83 8.94 -11.11
N SER A 602 -6.31 8.76 -9.92
CA SER A 602 -7.28 7.71 -9.61
C SER A 602 -8.61 8.32 -9.20
N TYR A 603 -9.52 8.38 -10.17
CA TYR A 603 -10.94 8.61 -9.91
C TYR A 603 -11.64 7.27 -10.05
N VAL A 604 -12.35 6.86 -9.02
CA VAL A 604 -13.08 5.59 -9.01
C VAL A 604 -14.54 5.81 -9.36
N ALA A 605 -15.13 4.86 -10.08
CA ALA A 605 -16.55 4.88 -10.39
C ALA A 605 -17.37 4.70 -9.10
N LYS A 606 -18.44 5.49 -8.97
CA LYS A 606 -19.29 5.53 -7.78
C LYS A 606 -20.77 5.37 -8.14
N ALA A 607 -21.52 4.72 -7.27
CA ALA A 607 -22.96 4.69 -7.26
C ALA A 607 -23.46 5.40 -5.99
N VAL A 608 -24.27 6.44 -6.13
CA VAL A 608 -24.89 7.09 -4.98
C VAL A 608 -25.99 6.19 -4.45
N LEU A 609 -25.87 5.70 -3.24
CA LEU A 609 -26.87 4.86 -2.58
C LEU A 609 -28.01 5.68 -2.02
N GLY A 610 -27.71 6.88 -1.52
CA GLY A 610 -28.71 7.77 -0.98
C GLY A 610 -28.15 8.84 -0.06
N THR A 611 -29.05 9.58 0.59
CA THR A 611 -28.73 10.61 1.57
C THR A 611 -29.51 10.38 2.86
N VAL A 612 -28.95 10.88 3.95
CA VAL A 612 -29.61 10.95 5.26
C VAL A 612 -29.51 12.37 5.82
N PRO A 613 -30.50 12.84 6.62
CA PRO A 613 -30.44 14.17 7.22
C PRO A 613 -29.36 14.24 8.32
N VAL A 614 -28.75 15.41 8.44
CA VAL A 614 -27.91 15.80 9.57
C VAL A 614 -28.80 16.52 10.58
N ALA A 615 -28.81 16.08 11.83
CA ALA A 615 -29.54 16.71 12.91
C ALA A 615 -28.95 18.11 13.27
N ASP A 616 -29.72 18.95 13.95
CA ASP A 616 -29.31 20.33 14.27
C ASP A 616 -28.06 20.40 15.16
N ASP A 617 -27.80 19.36 15.96
CA ASP A 617 -26.58 19.22 16.75
C ASP A 617 -25.38 18.70 15.96
N GLY A 618 -25.54 18.41 14.67
CA GLY A 618 -24.54 17.82 13.78
C GLY A 618 -24.48 16.30 13.82
N SER A 619 -25.31 15.63 14.58
CA SER A 619 -25.30 14.17 14.64
C SER A 619 -26.03 13.52 13.47
N VAL A 620 -25.64 12.27 13.17
CA VAL A 620 -26.26 11.43 12.12
C VAL A 620 -26.36 10.00 12.62
N ASN A 621 -27.48 9.31 12.35
CA ASN A 621 -27.68 7.90 12.67
C ASN A 621 -28.42 7.21 11.52
N PHE A 622 -27.80 6.22 10.86
CA PHE A 622 -28.37 5.60 9.67
C PHE A 622 -27.91 4.17 9.45
N THR A 623 -28.71 3.40 8.70
CA THR A 623 -28.35 2.08 8.21
C THR A 623 -27.77 2.17 6.79
N ALA A 624 -26.79 1.29 6.50
CA ALA A 624 -26.19 1.18 5.17
C ALA A 624 -25.96 -0.29 4.81
N PRO A 625 -25.89 -0.63 3.50
CA PRO A 625 -25.59 -1.99 3.07
C PRO A 625 -24.21 -2.45 3.60
N ALA A 626 -24.20 -3.62 4.21
CA ALA A 626 -22.98 -4.29 4.60
C ALA A 626 -22.29 -4.95 3.39
N GLY A 627 -21.01 -5.27 3.52
CA GLY A 627 -20.24 -5.92 2.47
C GLY A 627 -19.95 -5.03 1.25
N LYS A 628 -19.98 -3.71 1.44
CA LYS A 628 -19.74 -2.70 0.39
C LYS A 628 -18.61 -1.77 0.80
N VAL A 629 -17.92 -1.25 -0.21
CA VAL A 629 -16.97 -0.14 -0.04
C VAL A 629 -17.76 1.16 -0.09
N LEU A 630 -17.86 1.86 1.01
CA LEU A 630 -18.66 3.06 1.18
C LEU A 630 -17.81 4.32 1.20
N TYR A 631 -18.39 5.41 0.74
CA TYR A 631 -17.78 6.71 0.60
C TYR A 631 -18.78 7.79 1.01
N PHE A 632 -18.37 8.77 1.82
CA PHE A 632 -19.26 9.79 2.37
C PHE A 632 -18.93 11.18 1.84
N GLN A 633 -19.99 11.98 1.60
CA GLN A 633 -19.92 13.39 1.25
C GLN A 633 -20.90 14.18 2.12
N LEU A 634 -20.42 15.27 2.73
CA LEU A 634 -21.25 16.17 3.52
C LEU A 634 -21.83 17.24 2.60
N LEU A 635 -23.14 17.44 2.63
CA LEU A 635 -23.85 18.33 1.73
C LEU A 635 -24.60 19.44 2.46
N ASP A 636 -24.75 20.60 1.80
CA ASP A 636 -25.61 21.70 2.26
C ASP A 636 -27.10 21.48 1.89
N ALA A 637 -27.93 22.49 2.14
CA ALA A 637 -29.37 22.46 1.85
C ALA A 637 -29.66 22.34 0.35
N ASP A 638 -28.82 22.89 -0.51
CA ASP A 638 -28.91 22.83 -1.97
C ASP A 638 -28.24 21.57 -2.56
N ARG A 639 -27.81 20.65 -1.70
CA ARG A 639 -27.08 19.43 -2.05
C ARG A 639 -25.70 19.67 -2.64
N ASN A 640 -25.08 20.84 -2.45
CA ASN A 640 -23.70 21.08 -2.81
C ASN A 640 -22.79 20.43 -1.79
N GLU A 641 -21.67 19.88 -2.24
CA GLU A 641 -20.67 19.26 -1.39
C GLU A 641 -19.89 20.28 -0.54
N LEU A 642 -19.84 20.04 0.76
CA LEU A 642 -19.07 20.80 1.71
C LEU A 642 -17.72 20.15 2.00
N GLN A 643 -17.72 18.82 2.12
CA GLN A 643 -16.52 18.02 2.41
C GLN A 643 -16.72 16.57 1.97
N ARG A 644 -15.63 15.89 1.68
CA ARG A 644 -15.60 14.48 1.23
C ARG A 644 -14.61 13.62 1.99
N MET A 645 -14.92 12.34 2.09
CA MET A 645 -13.91 11.33 2.39
C MET A 645 -12.95 11.20 1.19
N ARG A 646 -11.68 10.93 1.48
CA ARG A 646 -10.67 10.48 0.51
C ARG A 646 -10.10 9.12 0.91
N SER A 647 -10.86 8.40 1.67
CA SER A 647 -10.67 7.04 2.11
C SER A 647 -12.01 6.33 2.02
N VAL A 648 -12.04 5.04 2.21
CA VAL A 648 -13.26 4.26 2.16
C VAL A 648 -13.50 3.55 3.48
N ILE A 649 -14.76 3.26 3.75
CA ILE A 649 -15.20 2.54 4.93
C ILE A 649 -16.09 1.37 4.52
N GLN A 650 -16.26 0.41 5.39
CA GLN A 650 -17.12 -0.74 5.20
C GLN A 650 -17.83 -1.12 6.50
N LEU A 651 -18.85 -1.94 6.39
CA LEU A 651 -19.50 -2.62 7.51
C LEU A 651 -19.59 -4.13 7.22
N GLN A 652 -19.40 -4.93 8.25
CA GLN A 652 -19.85 -6.31 8.27
C GLN A 652 -21.37 -6.38 8.55
N PRO A 653 -22.09 -7.43 8.14
CA PRO A 653 -23.50 -7.59 8.48
C PRO A 653 -23.72 -7.54 9.99
N GLY A 654 -24.61 -6.65 10.43
CA GLY A 654 -24.90 -6.45 11.85
C GLY A 654 -23.92 -5.53 12.59
N GLU A 655 -22.88 -5.01 11.93
CA GLU A 655 -21.92 -4.11 12.59
C GLU A 655 -22.56 -2.78 12.92
N ARG A 656 -22.33 -2.28 14.14
CA ARG A 656 -22.62 -0.93 14.56
C ARG A 656 -21.32 -0.17 14.74
N ARG A 657 -21.19 0.95 14.05
CA ARG A 657 -20.00 1.76 14.04
C ARG A 657 -20.28 3.22 14.36
N SER A 658 -19.48 3.80 15.24
CA SER A 658 -19.55 5.21 15.60
C SER A 658 -18.32 5.95 15.12
N CYS A 659 -18.53 7.22 14.67
CA CYS A 659 -17.50 8.18 14.31
C CYS A 659 -17.68 9.41 15.18
N ALA A 660 -16.58 10.05 15.64
CA ALA A 660 -16.66 11.31 16.36
C ALA A 660 -17.06 12.45 15.43
N GLY A 661 -16.45 12.51 14.23
CA GLY A 661 -16.74 13.53 13.21
C GLY A 661 -16.26 13.17 11.82
N CYS A 662 -16.30 14.14 10.91
CA CYS A 662 -15.85 13.92 9.52
C CYS A 662 -14.32 13.94 9.39
N HIS A 663 -13.61 14.67 10.26
CA HIS A 663 -12.15 14.80 10.24
C HIS A 663 -11.57 14.82 11.66
N GLU A 664 -11.97 13.86 12.47
CA GLU A 664 -11.53 13.76 13.86
C GLU A 664 -10.00 13.69 14.00
N ASP A 665 -9.49 14.38 15.01
CA ASP A 665 -8.11 14.27 15.45
C ASP A 665 -8.03 13.18 16.53
N ARG A 666 -7.37 12.06 16.23
CA ARG A 666 -7.23 10.95 17.18
C ARG A 666 -6.29 11.22 18.35
N LEU A 667 -5.56 12.31 18.32
CA LEU A 667 -4.75 12.79 19.44
C LEU A 667 -5.53 13.71 20.40
N GLN A 668 -6.76 14.06 20.05
CA GLN A 668 -7.65 14.87 20.86
C GLN A 668 -8.92 14.09 21.22
N LEU A 669 -9.38 14.26 22.44
CA LEU A 669 -10.69 13.76 22.82
C LEU A 669 -11.75 14.73 22.28
N PRO A 670 -12.74 14.24 21.50
CA PRO A 670 -13.85 15.10 21.08
C PRO A 670 -14.64 15.56 22.29
N ALA A 671 -15.30 16.72 22.16
CA ALA A 671 -16.18 17.21 23.20
C ALA A 671 -17.26 16.16 23.52
N THR A 672 -17.36 15.77 24.78
CA THR A 672 -18.32 14.75 25.21
C THR A 672 -19.74 15.30 25.11
N LYS A 673 -20.55 14.68 24.23
CA LYS A 673 -22.01 14.88 24.22
C LYS A 673 -22.65 13.68 24.96
N GLN A 674 -23.45 13.96 25.96
CA GLN A 674 -24.13 12.87 26.71
C GLN A 674 -25.15 12.12 25.85
N THR A 675 -25.85 12.83 24.96
CA THR A 675 -26.81 12.21 24.01
C THR A 675 -26.86 13.06 22.76
N THR A 676 -26.77 12.44 21.60
CA THR A 676 -26.92 13.13 20.31
C THR A 676 -28.36 13.03 19.85
N LEU A 677 -28.88 14.09 19.20
CA LEU A 677 -30.25 14.13 18.69
C LEU A 677 -30.55 12.95 17.75
N ALA A 678 -29.62 12.59 16.89
CA ALA A 678 -29.81 11.47 15.97
C ALA A 678 -30.01 10.12 16.67
N LEU A 679 -29.51 9.93 17.90
CA LEU A 679 -29.69 8.69 18.66
C LEU A 679 -31.00 8.64 19.44
N THR A 680 -31.74 9.75 19.54
CA THR A 680 -33.08 9.78 20.15
C THR A 680 -34.17 9.24 19.24
N ALA A 681 -33.83 8.98 17.96
CA ALA A 681 -34.71 8.42 16.94
C ALA A 681 -34.14 7.14 16.34
N PRO A 682 -34.96 6.29 15.73
CA PRO A 682 -34.47 5.14 14.96
C PRO A 682 -33.48 5.57 13.87
N ALA A 683 -32.56 4.66 13.52
CA ALA A 683 -31.61 4.92 12.43
C ALA A 683 -32.35 5.17 11.11
N CYS A 684 -31.96 6.23 10.39
CA CYS A 684 -32.56 6.58 9.09
C CYS A 684 -32.17 5.56 8.03
N ALA A 685 -33.08 5.20 7.15
CA ALA A 685 -32.76 4.55 5.89
C ALA A 685 -32.19 5.57 4.89
N LEU A 686 -31.40 5.12 3.94
CA LEU A 686 -30.89 5.95 2.86
C LEU A 686 -32.03 6.36 1.92
N GLU A 687 -32.24 7.66 1.72
CA GLU A 687 -33.15 8.18 0.69
C GLU A 687 -32.44 8.12 -0.67
N PRO A 688 -32.91 7.26 -1.61
CA PRO A 688 -32.24 7.09 -2.89
C PRO A 688 -32.26 8.37 -3.73
N PRO A 689 -31.28 8.57 -4.64
CA PRO A 689 -31.28 9.72 -5.54
C PRO A 689 -32.35 9.56 -6.64
N PRO A 690 -32.76 10.66 -7.31
CA PRO A 690 -33.77 10.64 -8.35
C PRO A 690 -33.48 9.68 -9.52
N TRP A 691 -32.21 9.43 -9.81
CA TRP A 691 -31.77 8.50 -10.87
C TRP A 691 -31.59 7.04 -10.37
N GLY A 692 -31.92 6.76 -9.13
CA GLY A 692 -31.74 5.44 -8.50
C GLY A 692 -30.30 5.16 -8.04
N ALA A 693 -30.14 4.13 -7.21
CA ALA A 693 -28.84 3.72 -6.66
C ALA A 693 -28.02 2.92 -7.69
N GLN A 694 -27.72 3.53 -8.83
CA GLN A 694 -26.98 2.94 -9.95
C GLN A 694 -25.64 3.64 -10.15
N PRO A 695 -24.64 3.00 -10.78
CA PRO A 695 -23.42 3.65 -11.21
C PRO A 695 -23.71 4.92 -12.02
N PHE A 696 -23.03 6.01 -11.67
CA PHE A 696 -23.33 7.32 -12.21
C PHE A 696 -22.83 7.48 -13.64
N SER A 697 -23.72 7.78 -14.59
CA SER A 697 -23.43 7.97 -16.01
C SER A 697 -23.79 9.38 -16.47
N PHE A 698 -22.85 10.10 -17.07
CA PHE A 698 -23.16 11.41 -17.66
C PHE A 698 -24.27 11.32 -18.70
N GLU A 699 -24.16 10.37 -19.61
CA GLU A 699 -25.11 10.19 -20.71
C GLU A 699 -26.52 9.89 -20.22
N ARG A 700 -26.66 9.01 -19.22
CA ARG A 700 -28.01 8.58 -18.73
C ARG A 700 -28.60 9.53 -17.71
N VAL A 701 -27.75 10.22 -16.92
CA VAL A 701 -28.22 11.02 -15.78
C VAL A 701 -28.17 12.52 -16.07
N VAL A 702 -27.07 13.02 -16.64
CA VAL A 702 -26.83 14.46 -16.85
C VAL A 702 -27.40 14.92 -18.20
N GLN A 703 -27.07 14.22 -19.29
CA GLN A 703 -27.42 14.62 -20.63
C GLN A 703 -28.94 14.87 -20.81
N PRO A 704 -29.87 14.06 -20.28
CA PRO A 704 -31.30 14.32 -20.39
C PRO A 704 -31.73 15.66 -19.75
N THR A 705 -31.06 16.13 -18.72
CA THR A 705 -31.31 17.45 -18.14
C THR A 705 -30.83 18.56 -19.06
N LEU A 706 -29.65 18.41 -19.68
CA LEU A 706 -29.13 19.36 -20.66
C LEU A 706 -30.03 19.44 -21.90
N ASP A 707 -30.50 18.30 -22.40
CA ASP A 707 -31.39 18.23 -23.56
C ASP A 707 -32.69 18.99 -23.31
N ARG A 708 -33.29 18.83 -22.15
CA ARG A 708 -34.55 19.51 -21.80
C ARG A 708 -34.40 21.00 -21.54
N ARG A 709 -33.29 21.45 -20.94
CA ARG A 709 -33.13 22.79 -20.38
C ARG A 709 -32.14 23.70 -21.09
N CYS A 710 -31.22 23.13 -21.85
CA CYS A 710 -30.08 23.90 -22.37
C CYS A 710 -29.91 23.82 -23.87
N VAL A 711 -30.13 22.63 -24.49
CA VAL A 711 -29.82 22.38 -25.90
C VAL A 711 -30.63 23.29 -26.85
N SER A 712 -31.85 23.70 -26.50
CA SER A 712 -32.65 24.60 -27.35
C SER A 712 -31.94 25.92 -27.67
N CYS A 713 -31.01 26.37 -26.81
CA CYS A 713 -30.19 27.57 -27.03
C CYS A 713 -28.70 27.25 -27.24
N HIS A 714 -28.25 26.05 -26.85
CA HIS A 714 -26.88 25.58 -26.86
C HIS A 714 -26.72 24.36 -27.79
N ASP A 715 -27.14 24.52 -29.03
CA ASP A 715 -27.21 23.49 -30.07
C ASP A 715 -25.95 23.40 -30.97
N GLY A 716 -24.92 24.17 -30.66
CA GLY A 716 -23.70 24.23 -31.44
C GLY A 716 -23.75 25.05 -32.72
N ALA A 717 -24.93 25.63 -33.04
CA ALA A 717 -25.09 26.44 -34.27
C ALA A 717 -24.32 27.78 -34.20
N LYS A 718 -24.11 28.32 -33.01
CA LYS A 718 -23.41 29.57 -32.77
C LYS A 718 -22.10 29.33 -32.06
N LYS A 719 -20.99 29.74 -32.65
CA LYS A 719 -19.63 29.57 -32.08
C LYS A 719 -19.43 30.24 -30.73
N GLU A 720 -20.19 31.26 -30.41
CA GLU A 720 -20.13 32.03 -29.17
C GLU A 720 -20.82 31.30 -28.01
N ARG A 721 -21.60 30.26 -28.32
CA ARG A 721 -22.33 29.47 -27.33
C ARG A 721 -21.71 28.10 -27.19
N LEU A 722 -21.82 27.54 -25.98
CA LEU A 722 -21.41 26.16 -25.73
C LEU A 722 -22.28 25.22 -26.58
N ASP A 723 -21.70 24.17 -27.10
CA ASP A 723 -22.46 23.04 -27.63
C ASP A 723 -22.75 22.06 -26.49
N LEU A 724 -24.03 21.97 -26.09
CA LEU A 724 -24.46 21.11 -24.97
C LEU A 724 -25.21 19.86 -25.45
N ARG A 725 -25.12 19.51 -26.74
CA ARG A 725 -25.67 18.28 -27.28
C ARG A 725 -24.89 17.04 -26.82
N GLY A 726 -25.58 15.90 -26.78
CA GLY A 726 -25.00 14.60 -26.53
C GLY A 726 -24.24 14.00 -27.73
N THR A 727 -23.95 14.77 -28.79
CA THR A 727 -23.25 14.30 -29.99
C THR A 727 -21.84 13.89 -29.63
N LEU A 728 -21.45 12.65 -29.97
CA LEU A 728 -20.12 12.12 -29.67
C LEU A 728 -19.08 12.65 -30.67
N ASP A 729 -17.92 12.97 -30.15
CA ASP A 729 -16.71 13.28 -30.95
C ASP A 729 -15.94 11.98 -31.31
N ALA A 730 -14.78 12.15 -31.92
CA ALA A 730 -13.92 11.02 -32.32
C ALA A 730 -13.38 10.20 -31.13
N ASP A 731 -13.38 10.77 -29.94
CA ASP A 731 -12.98 10.12 -28.69
C ASP A 731 -14.16 9.51 -27.94
N LEU A 732 -15.34 9.48 -28.56
CA LEU A 732 -16.60 9.03 -27.95
C LEU A 732 -17.01 9.84 -26.72
N VAL A 733 -16.66 11.12 -26.70
CA VAL A 733 -17.01 12.06 -25.64
C VAL A 733 -18.11 12.98 -26.13
N PRO A 734 -19.21 13.17 -25.37
CA PRO A 734 -20.27 14.10 -25.74
C PRO A 734 -19.77 15.54 -25.86
N ALA A 735 -20.23 16.28 -26.85
CA ALA A 735 -19.91 17.68 -27.03
C ALA A 735 -20.20 18.50 -25.76
N SER A 736 -21.31 18.24 -25.10
CA SER A 736 -21.70 18.83 -23.82
C SER A 736 -20.69 18.59 -22.72
N TYR A 737 -20.18 17.36 -22.58
CA TYR A 737 -19.16 17.03 -21.61
C TYR A 737 -17.87 17.82 -21.87
N ARG A 738 -17.42 17.85 -23.14
CA ARG A 738 -16.25 18.66 -23.55
C ARG A 738 -16.45 20.14 -23.22
N ALA A 739 -17.60 20.68 -23.60
CA ALA A 739 -17.91 22.09 -23.37
C ALA A 739 -17.88 22.47 -21.89
N LEU A 740 -18.49 21.64 -21.03
CA LEU A 740 -18.58 21.92 -19.60
C LEU A 740 -17.26 21.66 -18.86
N VAL A 741 -16.61 20.52 -19.11
CA VAL A 741 -15.43 20.09 -18.36
C VAL A 741 -14.17 20.75 -18.93
N SER A 742 -13.90 20.64 -20.25
CA SER A 742 -12.73 21.26 -20.88
C SER A 742 -12.85 22.78 -20.99
N GLY A 743 -14.09 23.30 -21.05
CA GLY A 743 -14.36 24.73 -21.04
C GLY A 743 -14.24 25.40 -19.67
N GLY A 744 -13.98 24.61 -18.62
CA GLY A 744 -13.78 25.14 -17.26
C GLY A 744 -15.06 25.70 -16.62
N TRP A 745 -16.25 25.22 -17.03
CA TRP A 745 -17.52 25.62 -16.46
C TRP A 745 -17.85 24.89 -15.17
N VAL A 746 -17.25 23.70 -14.99
CA VAL A 746 -17.36 22.91 -13.79
C VAL A 746 -15.98 22.80 -13.10
N HIS A 747 -16.00 22.84 -11.79
CA HIS A 747 -14.81 22.72 -10.95
C HIS A 747 -14.97 21.45 -10.10
N TYR A 748 -14.31 20.37 -10.50
CA TYR A 748 -14.31 19.12 -9.74
C TYR A 748 -13.14 19.10 -8.77
N PHE A 749 -13.18 18.18 -7.81
CA PHE A 749 -12.07 17.97 -6.90
C PHE A 749 -10.85 17.51 -7.69
N ASP A 750 -9.84 18.36 -7.71
CA ASP A 750 -8.60 18.16 -8.40
C ASP A 750 -7.46 18.05 -7.40
N TRP A 751 -7.03 16.84 -7.16
CA TRP A 751 -5.84 16.64 -6.38
C TRP A 751 -4.60 16.92 -7.27
N ILE A 752 -3.71 17.73 -6.72
CA ILE A 752 -2.54 18.22 -7.44
C ILE A 752 -1.53 17.09 -7.58
N TYR A 753 -1.08 16.84 -8.79
CA TYR A 753 0.09 16.04 -9.07
C TYR A 753 1.32 16.80 -8.61
N GLY A 754 1.85 16.47 -7.50
CA GLY A 754 3.05 17.11 -6.99
C GLY A 754 3.68 16.29 -5.88
N ALA A 755 4.88 16.64 -5.53
CA ALA A 755 5.68 15.96 -4.53
C ALA A 755 5.09 16.03 -3.10
N ARG A 756 3.91 16.66 -2.92
CA ARG A 756 3.30 16.83 -1.60
C ARG A 756 1.87 16.30 -1.56
N PRO A 757 1.57 15.34 -0.70
CA PRO A 757 0.20 15.00 -0.36
C PRO A 757 -0.50 16.23 0.22
N PHE A 758 -1.80 16.37 -0.03
CA PHE A 758 -2.56 17.48 0.49
C PHE A 758 -3.90 17.04 1.06
N LYS A 759 -4.41 17.83 2.00
CA LYS A 759 -5.76 17.68 2.55
C LYS A 759 -6.78 18.31 1.60
N ALA A 760 -7.95 17.71 1.48
CA ALA A 760 -9.08 18.34 0.83
C ALA A 760 -9.66 19.40 1.78
N GLU A 761 -9.39 20.67 1.53
CA GLU A 761 -9.97 21.75 2.35
C GLU A 761 -11.47 21.87 2.05
N PRO A 762 -12.32 22.01 3.07
CA PRO A 762 -13.76 22.14 2.88
C PRO A 762 -14.14 23.29 1.95
N MET A 763 -15.18 23.11 1.14
CA MET A 763 -15.78 24.13 0.26
C MET A 763 -14.84 24.73 -0.79
N THR A 764 -13.70 24.06 -1.10
CA THR A 764 -12.72 24.57 -2.07
C THR A 764 -12.81 23.91 -3.45
N PHE A 765 -13.77 23.02 -3.67
CA PHE A 765 -13.94 22.24 -4.90
C PHE A 765 -15.43 22.01 -5.19
N GLY A 766 -15.70 21.30 -6.28
CA GLY A 766 -17.02 20.83 -6.65
C GLY A 766 -17.98 21.96 -7.07
N THR A 767 -19.24 21.73 -6.84
CA THR A 767 -20.33 22.61 -7.27
C THR A 767 -20.18 24.03 -6.73
N LEU A 768 -19.72 24.21 -5.48
CA LEU A 768 -19.53 25.51 -4.84
C LEU A 768 -18.47 26.40 -5.53
N ARG A 769 -17.62 25.83 -6.37
CA ARG A 769 -16.59 26.54 -7.15
C ARG A 769 -16.85 26.51 -8.65
N SER A 770 -17.96 25.93 -9.07
CA SER A 770 -18.29 25.78 -10.48
C SER A 770 -19.03 26.98 -11.03
N ARG A 771 -18.55 27.51 -12.15
CA ARG A 771 -19.13 28.68 -12.86
C ARG A 771 -20.49 28.37 -13.47
N LEU A 772 -20.85 27.11 -13.61
CA LEU A 772 -22.13 26.68 -14.22
C LEU A 772 -23.34 27.30 -13.52
N PHE A 773 -23.40 27.22 -12.19
CA PHE A 773 -24.52 27.76 -11.42
C PHE A 773 -24.51 29.28 -11.32
N GLU A 774 -23.31 29.91 -11.34
CA GLU A 774 -23.20 31.37 -11.49
C GLU A 774 -23.75 31.83 -12.84
N ALA A 775 -23.46 31.07 -13.91
CA ALA A 775 -23.98 31.38 -15.25
C ALA A 775 -25.51 31.25 -15.28
N LEU A 776 -26.07 30.20 -14.66
CA LEU A 776 -27.54 30.02 -14.59
C LEU A 776 -28.26 31.13 -13.82
N ALA A 777 -27.60 31.79 -12.89
CA ALA A 777 -28.16 32.93 -12.14
C ALA A 777 -28.19 34.24 -12.95
N LYS A 778 -27.54 34.31 -14.11
CA LYS A 778 -27.47 35.53 -14.92
C LYS A 778 -28.79 35.82 -15.64
N PRO A 779 -29.12 37.12 -15.97
CA PRO A 779 -30.37 37.53 -16.60
C PRO A 779 -30.72 36.78 -17.89
N GLN A 780 -29.70 36.38 -18.69
CA GLN A 780 -29.94 35.63 -19.94
C GLN A 780 -30.47 34.22 -19.73
N HIS A 781 -30.36 33.69 -18.51
CA HIS A 781 -30.87 32.36 -18.16
C HIS A 781 -32.06 32.41 -17.19
N LYS A 782 -32.69 33.59 -17.00
CA LYS A 782 -33.81 33.79 -16.05
C LYS A 782 -35.00 32.84 -16.26
N ASP A 783 -35.16 32.37 -17.49
CA ASP A 783 -36.24 31.48 -17.88
C ASP A 783 -35.86 29.98 -17.76
N VAL A 784 -34.60 29.68 -17.48
CA VAL A 784 -34.08 28.33 -17.24
C VAL A 784 -34.34 27.99 -15.77
N LYS A 785 -35.42 27.24 -15.54
CA LYS A 785 -35.78 26.80 -14.18
C LYS A 785 -35.47 25.30 -14.05
N LEU A 786 -34.46 24.97 -13.31
CA LEU A 786 -34.18 23.60 -12.93
C LEU A 786 -35.12 23.16 -11.82
N SER A 787 -35.70 21.97 -11.93
CA SER A 787 -36.35 21.33 -10.79
C SER A 787 -35.30 20.97 -9.70
N ALA A 788 -35.77 20.69 -8.48
CA ALA A 788 -34.89 20.24 -7.41
C ALA A 788 -34.12 18.97 -7.80
N GLU A 789 -34.74 18.04 -8.52
CA GLU A 789 -34.11 16.81 -9.02
C GLU A 789 -33.09 17.08 -10.10
N GLU A 790 -33.41 17.97 -11.07
CA GLU A 790 -32.46 18.36 -12.13
C GLU A 790 -31.22 19.06 -11.53
N ARG A 791 -31.45 19.93 -10.53
CA ARG A 791 -30.35 20.57 -9.80
C ARG A 791 -29.51 19.52 -9.08
N ARG A 792 -30.10 18.61 -8.31
CA ARG A 792 -29.43 17.53 -7.61
C ARG A 792 -28.61 16.64 -8.55
N THR A 793 -29.12 16.39 -9.75
CA THR A 793 -28.43 15.64 -10.79
C THR A 793 -27.12 16.31 -11.21
N LEU A 794 -27.18 17.62 -11.50
CA LEU A 794 -26.01 18.41 -11.91
C LEU A 794 -24.98 18.56 -10.78
N THR A 795 -25.44 18.83 -9.55
CA THR A 795 -24.57 18.98 -8.39
C THR A 795 -23.86 17.66 -8.09
N ALA A 796 -24.58 16.54 -8.05
CA ALA A 796 -24.02 15.23 -7.80
C ALA A 796 -22.97 14.84 -8.86
N TRP A 797 -23.22 15.13 -10.15
CA TRP A 797 -22.26 14.88 -11.20
C TRP A 797 -20.94 15.60 -10.98
N ILE A 798 -20.99 16.90 -10.67
CA ILE A 798 -19.80 17.71 -10.42
C ILE A 798 -19.07 17.20 -9.18
N ASP A 799 -19.81 16.96 -8.10
CA ASP A 799 -19.28 16.57 -6.80
C ASP A 799 -18.79 15.10 -6.75
N LEU A 800 -19.15 14.28 -7.75
CA LEU A 800 -18.56 12.96 -7.99
C LEU A 800 -17.32 13.01 -8.90
N ASN A 801 -16.73 14.19 -9.15
CA ASN A 801 -15.59 14.43 -10.03
C ASN A 801 -15.92 14.25 -11.53
N CYS A 802 -17.08 14.68 -11.95
CA CYS A 802 -17.53 14.69 -13.34
C CYS A 802 -17.33 13.34 -14.06
N PRO A 803 -17.84 12.22 -13.54
CA PRO A 803 -17.73 10.94 -14.22
C PRO A 803 -18.41 11.00 -15.58
N LEU A 804 -17.75 10.43 -16.61
CA LEU A 804 -18.33 10.32 -17.95
C LEU A 804 -19.10 9.02 -18.11
N TRP A 805 -18.48 7.89 -17.78
CA TRP A 805 -19.08 6.56 -17.89
C TRP A 805 -19.42 5.96 -16.52
N PRO A 806 -20.40 5.06 -16.46
CA PRO A 806 -20.89 4.54 -15.18
C PRO A 806 -19.95 3.52 -14.51
N ASP A 807 -19.16 2.83 -15.31
CA ASP A 807 -18.32 1.73 -14.86
C ASP A 807 -17.10 1.52 -15.77
N TYR A 808 -16.34 0.46 -15.52
CA TYR A 808 -15.08 0.17 -16.18
C TYR A 808 -15.20 -0.64 -17.48
N ILE A 809 -16.39 -1.02 -17.86
CA ILE A 809 -16.65 -1.78 -19.10
C ILE A 809 -17.53 -1.02 -20.08
N TYR A 810 -18.14 0.05 -19.63
CA TYR A 810 -19.06 0.83 -20.46
C TYR A 810 -18.26 1.69 -21.45
N ARG A 811 -18.04 1.13 -22.64
CA ARG A 811 -17.48 1.85 -23.79
C ARG A 811 -18.05 1.24 -25.06
N PRO A 812 -18.62 2.06 -25.95
CA PRO A 812 -19.29 1.54 -27.17
C PRO A 812 -18.39 0.66 -28.04
N GLU A 813 -17.12 1.02 -28.18
CA GLU A 813 -16.14 0.24 -28.94
C GLU A 813 -15.84 -1.13 -28.34
N ARG A 814 -15.96 -1.29 -27.03
CA ARG A 814 -15.73 -2.56 -26.33
C ARG A 814 -16.92 -3.48 -26.37
N ALA A 815 -18.14 -2.93 -26.46
CA ALA A 815 -19.33 -3.73 -26.67
C ALA A 815 -19.27 -4.47 -28.00
N ALA A 816 -18.60 -3.87 -29.02
CA ALA A 816 -18.40 -4.49 -30.33
C ALA A 816 -17.20 -5.44 -30.40
N ALA A 817 -16.22 -5.31 -29.50
CA ALA A 817 -14.92 -5.98 -29.58
C ALA A 817 -14.69 -7.01 -28.47
N ARG A 818 -15.73 -7.61 -27.90
CA ARG A 818 -15.55 -8.70 -26.91
C ARG A 818 -14.80 -9.85 -27.56
N PRO A 819 -13.52 -10.10 -27.20
CA PRO A 819 -12.84 -11.30 -27.67
C PRO A 819 -13.58 -12.53 -27.14
N SER A 820 -13.73 -13.54 -27.99
CA SER A 820 -14.14 -14.85 -27.52
C SER A 820 -13.22 -15.30 -26.40
N SER A 821 -13.77 -15.63 -25.26
CA SER A 821 -13.04 -16.04 -24.06
C SER A 821 -12.41 -17.41 -24.29
N LEU A 822 -11.23 -17.45 -24.88
CA LEU A 822 -10.46 -18.68 -25.00
C LEU A 822 -9.50 -18.78 -23.83
N CYS A 823 -9.59 -19.84 -23.07
CA CYS A 823 -8.50 -20.27 -22.22
C CYS A 823 -7.25 -20.50 -23.06
N PRO A 824 -6.06 -20.14 -22.57
CA PRO A 824 -4.85 -20.54 -23.27
C PRO A 824 -4.88 -22.05 -23.43
N THR A 825 -4.95 -22.53 -24.68
CA THR A 825 -4.63 -23.92 -24.94
C THR A 825 -3.20 -24.14 -24.46
N ALA A 826 -2.97 -25.19 -23.69
CA ALA A 826 -1.63 -25.64 -23.38
C ALA A 826 -0.84 -25.68 -24.71
N LYS A 827 0.26 -24.93 -24.78
CA LYS A 827 1.18 -25.09 -25.91
C LYS A 827 1.67 -26.51 -25.88
N PRO A 828 1.68 -27.21 -27.05
CA PRO A 828 2.16 -28.57 -27.12
C PRO A 828 3.60 -28.70 -26.63
#